data_a9c8a3d9d2a9c0ca050d3ee8b8b42796
#
_entry.id   a9c8a3d9d2a9c0ca050d3ee8b8b42796
#
_cell.length_a   1.000
_cell.length_b   1.000
_cell.length_c   1.000
_cell.angle_alpha   90.00
_cell.angle_beta   90.00
_cell.angle_gamma   90.00
#
_symmetry.space_group_name_H-M   'P 1'
#
loop_
_entity.id
_entity.type
_entity.pdbx_description
1 polymer ?
#
loop_
_entity_poly.entity_id
_entity_poly.type
_entity_poly.pdbx_seq_one_letter_code
_entity_poly.pdbx_strand_id
1 'polypeptide(L)'
;MRLLEPLRIGPRTAPNRVMFGPHVTNLGDDERRYTPRHTAYYERRARGGCGIVVVEGASVHGSDWPYERAPLAERCAAGWSDIVTACRQHGALVLASLDHAGGQGSSAYSQAPLWAPSRVPEVNSREVPKWMEPDDVAAVIAGFADAARIAVGAGCDGVEINAGQHSLVRQFLSGLTNQRDDAWGHDRSRFAREVVAAVAEAARATDPAAIVGLRLSCDELAPWAGITPDVAPAIAAELAGCGLDHLVVVRGSIYSIEKTRPDFHEPTAFNVELCRAVRQAVDLPVFLQGSVIDVGQAEWALGGHGDSDPSDGPAADGIEMTRAQIADPDLVAKTQAGAVDRIRPCTRCNQTCQVRDARNPIVTCVGEPTSGRETEDPDWYAPADRARRVTVVGGGPAGLETARVAALRGHAVTLHEATDALGGLAAVAGPHRPLVDWLVAELIHLGVHIELSAPIAPGEPVAADGSGGDVVLQCTGSRPGVREYAVDERVEAVVVDVADVRRGRAALPDAGDVVLFDPIGGPIAVALAEQLGARAILVTQDQIAGNELARTGDLAPANARLQQAGVRIERRTLLRGVSPAAVGDDAGVVVEVEDRFTGARRTIDAVAVVDCGFRLPDDPLPGIERRAGDCVAPRTVHEAILEARRLASSI
;
A
#
# COMPACT_ATOMS: atom_id res chain seq x y z
N MET A 1 12.89 14.06 20.98
CA MET A 1 12.34 13.01 20.10
C MET A 1 13.48 12.44 19.26
N ARG A 2 13.84 11.18 19.49
CA ARG A 2 15.01 10.53 18.83
C ARG A 2 14.89 10.47 17.31
N LEU A 3 13.69 10.32 16.81
CA LEU A 3 13.41 10.29 15.37
C LEU A 3 13.93 11.52 14.64
N LEU A 4 13.92 12.67 15.30
CA LEU A 4 14.36 13.97 14.74
C LEU A 4 15.84 14.27 14.98
N GLU A 5 16.57 13.40 15.69
CA GLU A 5 18.00 13.58 15.91
C GLU A 5 18.81 13.22 14.66
N PRO A 6 19.91 13.93 14.38
CA PRO A 6 20.83 13.55 13.32
C PRO A 6 21.35 12.13 13.48
N LEU A 7 21.58 11.44 12.35
CA LEU A 7 22.15 10.10 12.31
C LEU A 7 23.40 10.09 11.43
N ARG A 8 24.54 9.65 11.98
CA ARG A 8 25.75 9.43 11.20
C ARG A 8 25.67 8.10 10.45
N ILE A 9 25.94 8.12 9.15
CA ILE A 9 25.96 6.96 8.27
C ILE A 9 27.29 7.01 7.50
N GLY A 10 28.24 6.18 7.91
CA GLY A 10 29.60 6.24 7.38
C GLY A 10 30.21 7.64 7.50
N PRO A 11 30.64 8.25 6.40
CA PRO A 11 31.27 9.58 6.41
C PRO A 11 30.26 10.74 6.44
N ARG A 12 28.95 10.51 6.22
CA ARG A 12 27.93 11.56 6.14
C ARG A 12 26.99 11.54 7.36
N THR A 13 26.21 12.61 7.51
CA THR A 13 25.22 12.73 8.57
C THR A 13 23.87 13.11 7.97
N ALA A 14 22.86 12.26 8.19
CA ALA A 14 21.47 12.56 7.87
C ALA A 14 20.88 13.55 8.91
N PRO A 15 20.01 14.49 8.52
CA PRO A 15 19.46 15.48 9.45
C PRO A 15 18.48 14.88 10.48
N ASN A 16 17.96 13.71 10.23
CA ASN A 16 17.10 12.94 11.13
C ASN A 16 17.18 11.44 10.79
N ARG A 17 16.43 10.62 11.54
CA ARG A 17 16.47 9.15 11.44
C ARG A 17 15.37 8.57 10.55
N VAL A 18 14.70 9.39 9.74
CA VAL A 18 13.60 8.96 8.87
C VAL A 18 14.12 8.70 7.46
N MET A 19 13.85 7.50 6.97
CA MET A 19 14.15 7.09 5.61
C MET A 19 12.87 6.95 4.78
N PHE A 20 12.89 7.48 3.55
CA PHE A 20 11.95 7.13 2.51
C PHE A 20 12.58 6.06 1.63
N GLY A 21 12.16 4.81 1.79
CA GLY A 21 12.79 3.65 1.17
C GLY A 21 12.40 3.42 -0.28
N PRO A 22 13.20 2.64 -1.02
CA PRO A 22 12.96 2.35 -2.43
C PRO A 22 11.72 1.47 -2.62
N HIS A 23 10.97 1.77 -3.67
CA HIS A 23 9.78 1.02 -4.09
C HIS A 23 9.49 1.29 -5.56
N VAL A 24 8.77 0.38 -6.19
CA VAL A 24 8.37 0.54 -7.59
C VAL A 24 7.38 1.70 -7.70
N THR A 25 7.73 2.72 -8.47
CA THR A 25 6.87 3.88 -8.73
C THR A 25 6.16 3.80 -10.07
N ASN A 26 6.77 3.12 -11.05
CA ASN A 26 6.33 3.05 -12.44
C ASN A 26 6.20 4.44 -13.12
N LEU A 27 7.01 5.41 -12.67
CA LEU A 27 7.07 6.77 -13.22
C LEU A 27 8.10 6.91 -14.35
N GLY A 28 8.85 5.84 -14.66
CA GLY A 28 9.84 5.80 -15.73
C GLY A 28 9.26 6.05 -17.13
N ASP A 29 10.15 6.30 -18.08
CA ASP A 29 9.79 6.36 -19.49
C ASP A 29 10.08 5.01 -20.22
N ASP A 30 9.69 4.95 -21.50
CA ASP A 30 9.86 3.77 -22.33
C ASP A 30 11.34 3.46 -22.65
N GLU A 31 12.24 4.43 -22.39
CA GLU A 31 13.69 4.27 -22.50
C GLU A 31 14.34 3.84 -21.17
N ARG A 32 13.53 3.52 -20.17
CA ARG A 32 13.99 3.06 -18.86
C ARG A 32 14.83 4.10 -18.10
N ARG A 33 14.42 5.38 -18.16
CA ARG A 33 15.07 6.51 -17.47
C ARG A 33 14.19 7.03 -16.35
N TYR A 34 14.77 7.69 -15.37
CA TYR A 34 14.04 8.54 -14.44
C TYR A 34 13.53 9.78 -15.17
N THR A 35 12.33 10.22 -14.80
CA THR A 35 11.61 11.33 -15.41
C THR A 35 11.44 12.50 -14.44
N PRO A 36 11.01 13.68 -14.90
CA PRO A 36 10.65 14.79 -14.03
C PRO A 36 9.60 14.44 -12.96
N ARG A 37 8.75 13.42 -13.22
CA ARG A 37 7.80 12.91 -12.23
C ARG A 37 8.52 12.30 -11.02
N HIS A 38 9.60 11.55 -11.24
CA HIS A 38 10.43 11.03 -10.15
C HIS A 38 11.04 12.17 -9.35
N THR A 39 11.59 13.18 -10.02
CA THR A 39 12.19 14.35 -9.37
C THR A 39 11.19 15.01 -8.43
N ALA A 40 9.99 15.34 -8.90
CA ALA A 40 8.94 15.96 -8.11
C ALA A 40 8.46 15.03 -6.96
N TYR A 41 8.34 13.75 -7.23
CA TYR A 41 7.92 12.75 -6.24
C TYR A 41 8.89 12.68 -5.06
N TYR A 42 10.20 12.58 -5.30
CA TYR A 42 11.20 12.51 -4.23
C TYR A 42 11.43 13.87 -3.56
N GLU A 43 11.49 14.96 -4.35
CA GLU A 43 11.56 16.31 -3.80
C GLU A 43 10.43 16.62 -2.82
N ARG A 44 9.20 16.19 -3.13
CA ARG A 44 8.04 16.41 -2.24
C ARG A 44 8.26 15.82 -0.84
N ARG A 45 8.92 14.66 -0.72
CA ARG A 45 9.24 14.03 0.57
C ARG A 45 10.42 14.70 1.25
N ALA A 46 11.44 15.07 0.50
CA ALA A 46 12.58 15.85 1.01
C ALA A 46 12.11 17.20 1.57
N ARG A 47 11.26 17.93 0.84
CA ARG A 47 10.63 19.19 1.29
C ARG A 47 9.79 18.99 2.55
N GLY A 48 9.16 17.85 2.72
CA GLY A 48 8.45 17.46 3.93
C GLY A 48 9.34 17.06 5.11
N GLY A 49 10.67 17.18 4.97
CA GLY A 49 11.65 17.01 6.05
C GLY A 49 12.25 15.60 6.13
N CYS A 50 11.99 14.70 5.17
CA CYS A 50 12.62 13.39 5.14
C CYS A 50 14.15 13.51 5.13
N GLY A 51 14.83 12.76 6.03
CA GLY A 51 16.30 12.85 6.18
C GLY A 51 17.08 12.06 5.14
N ILE A 52 16.53 10.95 4.67
CA ILE A 52 17.17 10.04 3.72
C ILE A 52 16.16 9.61 2.67
N VAL A 53 16.45 9.85 1.41
CA VAL A 53 15.66 9.43 0.26
C VAL A 53 16.43 8.35 -0.48
N VAL A 54 15.88 7.14 -0.55
CA VAL A 54 16.40 6.06 -1.39
C VAL A 54 15.53 5.97 -2.63
N VAL A 55 16.12 6.25 -3.78
CA VAL A 55 15.41 6.29 -5.08
C VAL A 55 15.03 4.87 -5.50
N GLU A 56 13.93 4.72 -6.26
CA GLU A 56 13.50 3.45 -6.88
C GLU A 56 14.66 2.65 -7.46
N GLY A 57 14.63 1.33 -7.32
CA GLY A 57 15.69 0.46 -7.79
C GLY A 57 15.91 0.55 -9.30
N ALA A 58 17.16 0.78 -9.71
CA ALA A 58 17.58 0.69 -11.10
C ALA A 58 18.20 -0.68 -11.38
N SER A 59 17.82 -1.32 -12.48
CA SER A 59 18.45 -2.54 -12.99
C SER A 59 19.93 -2.26 -13.29
N VAL A 60 20.83 -3.05 -12.73
CA VAL A 60 22.28 -2.85 -12.88
C VAL A 60 22.84 -3.45 -14.17
N HIS A 61 22.08 -4.30 -14.85
CA HIS A 61 22.51 -4.99 -16.07
C HIS A 61 21.33 -5.16 -17.05
N GLY A 62 21.61 -5.17 -18.35
CA GLY A 62 20.61 -5.27 -19.40
C GLY A 62 19.82 -6.60 -19.44
N SER A 63 20.30 -7.66 -18.75
CA SER A 63 19.56 -8.93 -18.58
C SER A 63 18.36 -8.80 -17.64
N ASP A 64 18.23 -7.69 -16.90
CA ASP A 64 17.15 -7.45 -15.96
C ASP A 64 16.15 -6.43 -16.49
N TRP A 65 14.86 -6.84 -16.59
CA TRP A 65 13.75 -5.97 -16.94
C TRP A 65 12.47 -6.41 -16.20
N PRO A 66 12.37 -6.11 -14.89
CA PRO A 66 11.35 -6.71 -14.02
C PRO A 66 9.93 -6.19 -14.25
N TYR A 67 9.76 -4.99 -14.83
CA TYR A 67 8.47 -4.36 -15.18
C TYR A 67 8.71 -3.32 -16.29
N GLU A 68 7.64 -2.90 -16.96
CA GLU A 68 7.70 -2.14 -18.23
C GLU A 68 8.62 -0.91 -18.17
N ARG A 69 8.48 -0.07 -17.15
CA ARG A 69 9.22 1.18 -17.00
C ARG A 69 10.32 1.10 -15.94
N ALA A 70 10.83 -0.12 -15.68
CA ALA A 70 11.93 -0.31 -14.75
C ALA A 70 13.17 0.48 -15.18
N PRO A 71 13.74 1.35 -14.34
CA PRO A 71 14.93 2.11 -14.69
C PRO A 71 16.12 1.18 -14.98
N LEU A 72 17.00 1.58 -15.92
CA LEU A 72 18.26 0.91 -16.21
C LEU A 72 19.42 1.85 -15.88
N ALA A 73 20.28 1.45 -14.96
CA ALA A 73 21.29 2.30 -14.33
C ALA A 73 22.16 3.08 -15.32
N GLU A 74 22.59 2.44 -16.41
CA GLU A 74 23.39 3.08 -17.48
C GLU A 74 22.69 4.27 -18.15
N ARG A 75 21.35 4.39 -18.03
CA ARG A 75 20.51 5.44 -18.63
C ARG A 75 20.03 6.47 -17.62
N CYS A 76 20.39 6.32 -16.35
CA CYS A 76 19.78 7.06 -15.23
C CYS A 76 20.61 8.26 -14.74
N ALA A 77 21.81 8.50 -15.23
CA ALA A 77 22.71 9.53 -14.72
C ALA A 77 22.07 10.92 -14.61
N ALA A 78 21.41 11.38 -15.70
CA ALA A 78 20.73 12.69 -15.71
C ALA A 78 19.58 12.75 -14.68
N GLY A 79 18.73 11.71 -14.64
CA GLY A 79 17.60 11.67 -13.71
C GLY A 79 18.05 11.60 -12.25
N TRP A 80 19.12 10.86 -11.92
CA TRP A 80 19.71 10.91 -10.57
C TRP A 80 20.22 12.31 -10.22
N SER A 81 20.91 13.00 -11.15
CA SER A 81 21.39 14.36 -10.93
C SER A 81 20.25 15.35 -10.66
N ASP A 82 19.15 15.23 -11.39
CA ASP A 82 17.95 16.07 -11.19
C ASP A 82 17.31 15.82 -9.82
N ILE A 83 17.14 14.54 -9.44
CA ILE A 83 16.58 14.14 -8.14
C ILE A 83 17.48 14.64 -6.99
N VAL A 84 18.81 14.43 -7.10
CA VAL A 84 19.77 14.90 -6.11
C VAL A 84 19.70 16.41 -5.94
N THR A 85 19.70 17.15 -7.06
CA THR A 85 19.63 18.62 -7.04
C THR A 85 18.36 19.11 -6.34
N ALA A 86 17.22 18.51 -6.65
CA ALA A 86 15.93 18.87 -6.05
C ALA A 86 15.86 18.50 -4.55
N CYS A 87 16.32 17.33 -4.15
CA CYS A 87 16.22 16.90 -2.74
C CYS A 87 17.24 17.58 -1.83
N ARG A 88 18.46 17.85 -2.32
CA ARG A 88 19.56 18.42 -1.53
C ARG A 88 19.26 19.82 -1.01
N GLN A 89 18.51 20.63 -1.74
CA GLN A 89 18.11 21.97 -1.25
C GLN A 89 17.24 21.91 0.02
N HIS A 90 16.66 20.75 0.33
CA HIS A 90 15.90 20.48 1.55
C HIS A 90 16.70 19.73 2.62
N GLY A 91 18.00 19.47 2.37
CA GLY A 91 18.92 18.86 3.33
C GLY A 91 18.87 17.33 3.39
N ALA A 92 18.09 16.66 2.55
CA ALA A 92 18.01 15.19 2.51
C ALA A 92 19.27 14.58 1.87
N LEU A 93 19.73 13.45 2.40
CA LEU A 93 20.67 12.56 1.71
C LEU A 93 19.93 11.76 0.64
N VAL A 94 20.52 11.58 -0.53
CA VAL A 94 19.94 10.83 -1.65
C VAL A 94 20.81 9.61 -1.97
N LEU A 95 20.23 8.42 -1.85
CA LEU A 95 20.87 7.15 -2.20
C LEU A 95 20.19 6.54 -3.44
N ALA A 96 20.98 6.00 -4.35
CA ALA A 96 20.45 5.22 -5.48
C ALA A 96 20.28 3.75 -5.06
N SER A 97 19.10 3.16 -5.25
CA SER A 97 18.94 1.72 -5.06
C SER A 97 19.37 0.96 -6.30
N LEU A 98 20.25 -0.04 -6.11
CA LEU A 98 20.80 -0.89 -7.16
C LEU A 98 20.20 -2.30 -7.06
N ASP A 99 19.60 -2.77 -8.15
CA ASP A 99 18.86 -4.02 -8.15
C ASP A 99 19.09 -4.88 -9.40
N HIS A 100 18.80 -6.16 -9.24
CA HIS A 100 18.63 -7.14 -10.30
C HIS A 100 17.64 -8.19 -9.83
N ALA A 101 16.50 -8.31 -10.48
CA ALA A 101 15.43 -9.21 -10.04
C ALA A 101 15.77 -10.70 -10.26
N GLY A 102 16.77 -10.99 -11.06
CA GLY A 102 17.21 -12.37 -11.29
C GLY A 102 16.12 -13.25 -11.89
N GLY A 103 16.04 -14.49 -11.39
CA GLY A 103 15.02 -15.46 -11.77
C GLY A 103 13.60 -15.10 -11.30
N GLN A 104 13.43 -14.00 -10.59
CA GLN A 104 12.13 -13.51 -10.09
C GLN A 104 11.67 -12.21 -10.80
N GLY A 105 12.25 -11.92 -11.95
CA GLY A 105 11.83 -10.88 -12.87
C GLY A 105 10.73 -11.35 -13.83
N SER A 106 10.71 -10.75 -15.02
CA SER A 106 9.79 -11.11 -16.10
C SER A 106 10.52 -11.08 -17.44
N SER A 107 10.35 -12.11 -18.26
CA SER A 107 10.86 -12.13 -19.64
C SER A 107 9.93 -11.40 -20.62
N ALA A 108 8.74 -10.99 -20.18
CA ALA A 108 7.73 -10.39 -21.05
C ALA A 108 8.20 -9.10 -21.75
N TYR A 109 9.07 -8.33 -21.09
CA TYR A 109 9.58 -7.06 -21.63
C TYR A 109 10.91 -7.23 -22.36
N SER A 110 11.85 -8.02 -21.81
CA SER A 110 13.16 -8.24 -22.40
C SER A 110 13.14 -9.20 -23.59
N GLN A 111 12.16 -10.10 -23.62
CA GLN A 111 12.09 -11.26 -24.55
C GLN A 111 13.37 -12.12 -24.51
N ALA A 112 14.07 -12.10 -23.39
CA ALA A 112 15.29 -12.85 -23.11
C ALA A 112 15.11 -13.70 -21.86
N PRO A 113 15.85 -14.81 -21.70
CA PRO A 113 15.72 -15.65 -20.52
C PRO A 113 16.11 -14.89 -19.25
N LEU A 114 15.39 -15.16 -18.16
CA LEU A 114 15.76 -14.70 -16.83
C LEU A 114 17.08 -15.33 -16.41
N TRP A 115 17.89 -14.63 -15.64
CA TRP A 115 19.16 -15.11 -15.08
C TRP A 115 19.01 -15.42 -13.60
N ALA A 116 19.46 -16.59 -13.15
CA ALA A 116 19.35 -16.97 -11.74
C ALA A 116 20.53 -17.84 -11.29
N PRO A 117 20.76 -17.99 -9.97
CA PRO A 117 21.75 -18.91 -9.44
C PRO A 117 21.50 -20.34 -9.92
N SER A 118 20.24 -20.75 -10.01
CA SER A 118 19.83 -22.11 -10.38
C SER A 118 18.52 -22.09 -11.18
N ARG A 119 18.18 -23.22 -11.78
CA ARG A 119 16.96 -23.39 -12.61
C ARG A 119 15.71 -23.60 -11.78
N VAL A 120 15.49 -22.76 -10.78
CA VAL A 120 14.27 -22.76 -9.98
C VAL A 120 13.21 -21.91 -10.69
N PRO A 121 12.04 -22.49 -11.05
CA PRO A 121 11.01 -21.76 -11.80
C PRO A 121 10.54 -20.50 -11.06
N GLU A 122 10.30 -19.42 -11.82
CA GLU A 122 9.64 -18.22 -11.30
C GLU A 122 8.23 -18.57 -10.78
N VAL A 123 7.81 -17.91 -9.70
CA VAL A 123 6.60 -18.31 -8.93
C VAL A 123 5.31 -18.07 -9.72
N ASN A 124 5.22 -16.97 -10.49
CA ASN A 124 4.02 -16.57 -11.19
C ASN A 124 3.97 -17.10 -12.63
N SER A 125 5.02 -16.82 -13.41
CA SER A 125 5.09 -17.20 -14.84
C SER A 125 5.46 -18.65 -15.06
N ARG A 126 6.07 -19.30 -14.04
CA ARG A 126 6.65 -20.65 -14.15
C ARG A 126 7.80 -20.76 -15.15
N GLU A 127 8.36 -19.63 -15.58
CA GLU A 127 9.55 -19.61 -16.41
C GLU A 127 10.74 -20.25 -15.69
N VAL A 128 11.48 -21.12 -16.40
CA VAL A 128 12.74 -21.66 -15.87
C VAL A 128 13.88 -20.74 -16.31
N PRO A 129 14.58 -20.09 -15.38
CA PRO A 129 15.64 -19.15 -15.72
C PRO A 129 16.86 -19.87 -16.28
N LYS A 130 17.69 -19.13 -17.03
CA LYS A 130 19.05 -19.54 -17.36
C LYS A 130 19.86 -19.66 -16.06
N TRP A 131 20.54 -20.77 -15.90
CA TRP A 131 21.58 -20.91 -14.88
C TRP A 131 22.76 -19.97 -15.23
N MET A 132 23.16 -19.10 -14.30
CA MET A 132 24.26 -18.15 -14.52
C MET A 132 25.60 -18.87 -14.57
N GLU A 133 26.28 -18.75 -15.68
CA GLU A 133 27.66 -19.20 -15.86
C GLU A 133 28.63 -18.22 -15.16
N PRO A 134 29.90 -18.59 -14.93
CA PRO A 134 30.87 -17.69 -14.27
C PRO A 134 30.99 -16.31 -14.94
N ASP A 135 30.93 -16.24 -16.27
CA ASP A 135 30.99 -14.98 -17.02
C ASP A 135 29.71 -14.11 -16.78
N ASP A 136 28.52 -14.72 -16.66
CA ASP A 136 27.29 -14.01 -16.31
C ASP A 136 27.37 -13.43 -14.89
N VAL A 137 27.91 -14.20 -13.95
CA VAL A 137 28.13 -13.76 -12.57
C VAL A 137 29.08 -12.55 -12.54
N ALA A 138 30.18 -12.65 -13.25
CA ALA A 138 31.17 -11.56 -13.35
C ALA A 138 30.56 -10.31 -14.01
N ALA A 139 29.75 -10.48 -15.07
CA ALA A 139 29.08 -9.37 -15.76
C ALA A 139 28.09 -8.63 -14.84
N VAL A 140 27.32 -9.36 -14.02
CA VAL A 140 26.38 -8.73 -13.08
C VAL A 140 27.13 -8.02 -11.95
N ILE A 141 28.20 -8.60 -11.40
CA ILE A 141 29.03 -7.92 -10.38
C ILE A 141 29.61 -6.62 -10.94
N ALA A 142 30.16 -6.66 -12.17
CA ALA A 142 30.63 -5.46 -12.87
C ALA A 142 29.50 -4.43 -13.09
N GLY A 143 28.28 -4.90 -13.44
CA GLY A 143 27.10 -4.05 -13.58
C GLY A 143 26.73 -3.33 -12.28
N PHE A 144 26.81 -3.98 -11.12
CA PHE A 144 26.61 -3.33 -9.82
C PHE A 144 27.67 -2.25 -9.55
N ALA A 145 28.94 -2.52 -9.82
CA ALA A 145 30.04 -1.57 -9.67
C ALA A 145 29.87 -0.35 -10.59
N ASP A 146 29.54 -0.58 -11.87
CA ASP A 146 29.32 0.48 -12.85
C ASP A 146 28.10 1.33 -12.49
N ALA A 147 27.00 0.73 -12.05
CA ALA A 147 25.82 1.43 -11.58
C ALA A 147 26.14 2.33 -10.37
N ALA A 148 26.95 1.84 -9.42
CA ALA A 148 27.39 2.64 -8.29
C ALA A 148 28.26 3.84 -8.72
N ARG A 149 29.20 3.62 -9.65
CA ARG A 149 30.02 4.69 -10.22
C ARG A 149 29.19 5.76 -10.93
N ILE A 150 28.18 5.34 -11.70
CA ILE A 150 27.27 6.26 -12.42
C ILE A 150 26.44 7.07 -11.43
N ALA A 151 25.83 6.41 -10.43
CA ALA A 151 24.97 7.06 -9.45
C ALA A 151 25.74 8.08 -8.59
N VAL A 152 26.89 7.71 -8.05
CA VAL A 152 27.75 8.61 -7.27
C VAL A 152 28.31 9.73 -8.14
N GLY A 153 28.71 9.42 -9.39
CA GLY A 153 29.16 10.42 -10.38
C GLY A 153 28.05 11.41 -10.77
N ALA A 154 26.79 11.01 -10.70
CA ALA A 154 25.62 11.88 -10.89
C ALA A 154 25.31 12.74 -9.65
N GLY A 155 26.02 12.55 -8.54
CA GLY A 155 25.92 13.33 -7.32
C GLY A 155 25.12 12.67 -6.19
N CYS A 156 24.68 11.41 -6.33
CA CYS A 156 24.08 10.70 -5.21
C CYS A 156 25.04 10.64 -4.03
N ASP A 157 24.54 10.77 -2.80
CA ASP A 157 25.33 10.70 -1.57
C ASP A 157 25.84 9.27 -1.30
N GLY A 158 25.36 8.30 -2.05
CA GLY A 158 25.75 6.91 -2.03
C GLY A 158 24.76 6.00 -2.74
N VAL A 159 24.85 4.72 -2.44
CA VAL A 159 24.02 3.67 -3.03
C VAL A 159 23.51 2.70 -1.96
N GLU A 160 22.37 2.06 -2.23
CA GLU A 160 21.82 0.96 -1.44
C GLU A 160 21.68 -0.28 -2.34
N ILE A 161 22.38 -1.36 -2.02
CA ILE A 161 22.30 -2.64 -2.72
C ILE A 161 21.01 -3.35 -2.25
N ASN A 162 20.19 -3.80 -3.19
CA ASN A 162 19.02 -4.60 -2.85
C ASN A 162 19.39 -6.08 -2.72
N ALA A 163 19.31 -6.63 -1.51
CA ALA A 163 19.29 -8.05 -1.19
C ALA A 163 17.96 -8.44 -0.52
N GLY A 164 16.88 -7.71 -0.85
CA GLY A 164 15.52 -7.92 -0.35
C GLY A 164 14.75 -8.93 -1.21
N GLN A 165 13.43 -8.77 -1.20
CA GLN A 165 12.44 -9.77 -1.62
C GLN A 165 12.59 -10.35 -3.03
N HIS A 166 12.90 -9.54 -4.05
CA HIS A 166 13.00 -10.00 -5.46
C HIS A 166 14.44 -10.02 -5.97
N SER A 167 15.42 -9.70 -5.14
CA SER A 167 16.78 -9.46 -5.56
C SER A 167 17.54 -10.75 -5.90
N LEU A 168 18.35 -10.68 -6.95
CA LEU A 168 19.32 -11.72 -7.32
C LEU A 168 20.34 -11.97 -6.20
N VAL A 169 20.74 -10.91 -5.46
CA VAL A 169 21.67 -11.04 -4.33
C VAL A 169 21.07 -11.95 -3.26
N ARG A 170 19.80 -11.75 -2.90
CA ARG A 170 19.09 -12.65 -1.98
C ARG A 170 18.98 -14.07 -2.56
N GLN A 171 18.73 -14.20 -3.86
CA GLN A 171 18.61 -15.52 -4.49
C GLN A 171 19.89 -16.34 -4.39
N PHE A 172 21.05 -15.73 -4.39
CA PHE A 172 22.33 -16.41 -4.13
C PHE A 172 22.49 -16.81 -2.65
N LEU A 173 22.03 -15.98 -1.71
CA LEU A 173 22.07 -16.26 -0.27
C LEU A 173 21.13 -17.39 0.15
N SER A 174 20.01 -17.56 -0.56
CA SER A 174 18.92 -18.45 -0.17
C SER A 174 19.06 -19.86 -0.73
N GLY A 175 18.94 -20.87 0.12
CA GLY A 175 18.85 -22.27 -0.33
C GLY A 175 17.58 -22.62 -1.10
N LEU A 176 16.54 -21.78 -1.06
CA LEU A 176 15.36 -21.95 -1.89
C LEU A 176 15.67 -21.79 -3.39
N THR A 177 16.63 -20.95 -3.72
CA THR A 177 16.93 -20.53 -5.09
C THR A 177 18.36 -20.83 -5.53
N ASN A 178 19.31 -20.99 -4.60
CA ASN A 178 20.69 -21.36 -4.88
C ASN A 178 20.94 -22.84 -4.58
N GLN A 179 20.88 -23.64 -5.64
CA GLN A 179 21.12 -25.08 -5.64
C GLN A 179 22.37 -25.44 -6.44
N ARG A 180 23.37 -24.51 -6.48
CA ARG A 180 24.64 -24.70 -7.18
C ARG A 180 25.54 -25.67 -6.44
N ASP A 181 26.40 -26.34 -7.20
CA ASP A 181 27.43 -27.27 -6.72
C ASP A 181 28.87 -26.74 -6.91
N ASP A 182 28.97 -25.44 -7.24
CA ASP A 182 30.22 -24.71 -7.37
C ASP A 182 30.54 -23.81 -6.16
N ALA A 183 31.56 -22.96 -6.29
CA ALA A 183 32.02 -22.09 -5.22
C ALA A 183 30.93 -21.12 -4.69
N TRP A 184 29.96 -20.67 -5.52
CA TRP A 184 28.84 -19.83 -5.10
C TRP A 184 27.68 -20.63 -4.49
N GLY A 185 27.65 -21.94 -4.67
CA GLY A 185 26.68 -22.83 -4.02
C GLY A 185 27.17 -23.33 -2.66
N HIS A 186 28.47 -23.68 -2.58
CA HIS A 186 29.08 -24.12 -1.33
C HIS A 186 29.22 -22.97 -0.33
N ASP A 187 29.49 -21.77 -0.80
CA ASP A 187 29.51 -20.51 -0.04
C ASP A 187 28.49 -19.53 -0.60
N ARG A 188 27.27 -19.61 -0.08
CA ARG A 188 26.15 -18.81 -0.56
C ARG A 188 26.32 -17.30 -0.32
N SER A 189 27.12 -16.89 0.65
CA SER A 189 27.43 -15.47 0.90
C SER A 189 28.42 -14.88 -0.11
N ARG A 190 29.16 -15.72 -0.84
CA ARG A 190 30.24 -15.30 -1.73
C ARG A 190 29.79 -14.25 -2.75
N PHE A 191 28.68 -14.47 -3.47
CA PHE A 191 28.19 -13.51 -4.47
C PHE A 191 27.84 -12.16 -3.83
N ALA A 192 27.18 -12.17 -2.69
CA ALA A 192 26.83 -10.96 -1.96
C ALA A 192 28.08 -10.19 -1.50
N ARG A 193 29.11 -10.88 -0.99
CA ARG A 193 30.39 -10.25 -0.63
C ARG A 193 31.10 -9.64 -1.83
N GLU A 194 31.15 -10.36 -2.95
CA GLU A 194 31.77 -9.89 -4.19
C GLU A 194 31.05 -8.63 -4.72
N VAL A 195 29.71 -8.61 -4.69
CA VAL A 195 28.89 -7.42 -5.07
C VAL A 195 29.16 -6.25 -4.12
N VAL A 196 29.07 -6.46 -2.80
CA VAL A 196 29.29 -5.38 -1.81
C VAL A 196 30.68 -4.79 -1.94
N ALA A 197 31.72 -5.62 -2.07
CA ALA A 197 33.10 -5.17 -2.20
C ALA A 197 33.30 -4.36 -3.49
N ALA A 198 32.81 -4.84 -4.64
CA ALA A 198 32.93 -4.16 -5.92
C ALA A 198 32.19 -2.80 -5.92
N VAL A 199 30.98 -2.75 -5.33
CA VAL A 199 30.21 -1.51 -5.18
C VAL A 199 30.93 -0.52 -4.26
N ALA A 200 31.46 -0.98 -3.12
CA ALA A 200 32.16 -0.12 -2.16
C ALA A 200 33.44 0.47 -2.78
N GLU A 201 34.19 -0.33 -3.53
CA GLU A 201 35.37 0.13 -4.26
C GLU A 201 35.00 1.19 -5.31
N ALA A 202 34.02 0.89 -6.18
CA ALA A 202 33.61 1.78 -7.27
C ALA A 202 33.00 3.10 -6.77
N ALA A 203 32.14 3.04 -5.74
CA ALA A 203 31.52 4.21 -5.13
C ALA A 203 32.57 5.13 -4.51
N ARG A 204 33.48 4.59 -3.67
CA ARG A 204 34.51 5.36 -2.95
C ARG A 204 35.66 5.82 -3.83
N ALA A 205 35.92 5.13 -4.94
CA ALA A 205 36.83 5.63 -5.97
C ALA A 205 36.28 6.88 -6.68
N THR A 206 34.96 7.01 -6.75
CA THR A 206 34.26 8.16 -7.36
C THR A 206 34.10 9.32 -6.36
N ASP A 207 33.62 9.04 -5.15
CA ASP A 207 33.56 9.95 -4.00
C ASP A 207 33.95 9.20 -2.73
N PRO A 208 35.09 9.53 -2.09
CA PRO A 208 35.52 8.90 -0.83
C PRO A 208 34.49 9.01 0.31
N ALA A 209 33.55 9.95 0.21
CA ALA A 209 32.44 10.13 1.16
C ALA A 209 31.15 9.43 0.73
N ALA A 210 31.17 8.57 -0.28
CA ALA A 210 29.99 7.84 -0.72
C ALA A 210 29.56 6.81 0.33
N ILE A 211 28.26 6.80 0.65
CA ILE A 211 27.60 5.80 1.52
C ILE A 211 27.34 4.53 0.72
N VAL A 212 27.59 3.37 1.33
CA VAL A 212 27.21 2.06 0.78
C VAL A 212 26.30 1.34 1.77
N GLY A 213 25.05 1.16 1.39
CA GLY A 213 24.05 0.46 2.19
C GLY A 213 23.66 -0.89 1.60
N LEU A 214 23.05 -1.72 2.43
CA LEU A 214 22.47 -3.00 2.02
C LEU A 214 21.08 -3.17 2.63
N ARG A 215 20.09 -3.49 1.78
CA ARG A 215 18.77 -3.93 2.19
C ARG A 215 18.73 -5.45 2.19
N LEU A 216 18.61 -6.08 3.36
CA LEU A 216 18.73 -7.52 3.53
C LEU A 216 17.40 -8.16 3.96
N SER A 217 16.94 -9.19 3.23
CA SER A 217 15.88 -10.07 3.72
C SER A 217 16.43 -10.99 4.80
N CYS A 218 15.97 -10.77 6.03
CA CYS A 218 16.47 -11.48 7.21
C CYS A 218 15.56 -12.65 7.65
N ASP A 219 14.42 -12.86 6.98
CA ASP A 219 13.53 -13.99 7.20
C ASP A 219 12.68 -14.21 5.93
N GLU A 220 12.89 -15.32 5.25
CA GLU A 220 12.10 -15.71 4.07
C GLU A 220 10.82 -16.46 4.42
N LEU A 221 10.59 -16.76 5.72
CA LEU A 221 9.46 -17.56 6.22
C LEU A 221 9.43 -18.98 5.61
N ALA A 222 10.60 -19.50 5.30
CA ALA A 222 10.82 -20.82 4.70
C ALA A 222 11.97 -21.56 5.44
N PRO A 223 11.76 -21.98 6.71
CA PRO A 223 12.81 -22.49 7.57
C PRO A 223 13.50 -23.76 7.06
N TRP A 224 12.93 -24.43 6.07
CA TRP A 224 13.49 -25.64 5.49
C TRP A 224 14.65 -25.40 4.51
N ALA A 225 14.81 -24.17 3.97
CA ALA A 225 15.89 -23.86 3.02
C ALA A 225 16.20 -22.37 2.86
N GLY A 226 15.30 -21.47 3.31
CA GLY A 226 15.46 -20.02 3.19
C GLY A 226 16.36 -19.42 4.27
N ILE A 227 16.55 -18.10 4.17
CA ILE A 227 17.16 -17.29 5.22
C ILE A 227 16.19 -17.25 6.40
N THR A 228 16.68 -17.49 7.61
CA THR A 228 15.88 -17.51 8.85
C THR A 228 16.41 -16.49 9.86
N PRO A 229 15.58 -16.07 10.85
CA PRO A 229 16.00 -15.08 11.86
C PRO A 229 17.26 -15.45 12.67
N ASP A 230 17.54 -16.72 12.82
CA ASP A 230 18.72 -17.23 13.56
C ASP A 230 20.01 -17.15 12.76
N VAL A 231 19.97 -17.24 11.42
CA VAL A 231 21.16 -17.12 10.56
C VAL A 231 21.39 -15.71 10.02
N ALA A 232 20.36 -14.90 9.94
CA ALA A 232 20.43 -13.54 9.37
C ALA A 232 21.44 -12.62 10.09
N PRO A 233 21.57 -12.61 11.43
CA PRO A 233 22.60 -11.80 12.11
C PRO A 233 24.01 -12.14 11.70
N ALA A 234 24.34 -13.42 11.48
CA ALA A 234 25.67 -13.84 11.04
C ALA A 234 25.95 -13.41 9.59
N ILE A 235 24.95 -13.54 8.69
CA ILE A 235 25.04 -13.02 7.31
C ILE A 235 25.26 -11.50 7.31
N ALA A 236 24.49 -10.78 8.14
CA ALA A 236 24.60 -9.32 8.26
C ALA A 236 26.00 -8.90 8.74
N ALA A 237 26.54 -9.56 9.76
CA ALA A 237 27.89 -9.30 10.28
C ALA A 237 29.01 -9.58 9.25
N GLU A 238 28.88 -10.67 8.51
CA GLU A 238 29.81 -11.01 7.43
C GLU A 238 29.82 -9.94 6.33
N LEU A 239 28.63 -9.50 5.87
CA LEU A 239 28.50 -8.50 4.81
C LEU A 239 28.89 -7.09 5.29
N ALA A 240 28.64 -6.76 6.56
CA ALA A 240 29.12 -5.50 7.15
C ALA A 240 30.62 -5.34 7.04
N GLY A 241 31.39 -6.43 7.22
CA GLY A 241 32.84 -6.45 7.05
C GLY A 241 33.34 -6.18 5.63
N CYS A 242 32.46 -6.19 4.61
CA CYS A 242 32.82 -5.95 3.21
C CYS A 242 32.78 -4.47 2.80
N GLY A 243 32.48 -3.55 3.74
CA GLY A 243 32.52 -2.11 3.48
C GLY A 243 31.18 -1.43 3.43
N LEU A 244 30.17 -1.94 4.15
CA LEU A 244 28.87 -1.28 4.32
C LEU A 244 28.95 -0.14 5.35
N ASP A 245 28.07 0.84 5.19
CA ASP A 245 27.86 1.96 6.11
C ASP A 245 26.50 1.89 6.82
N HIS A 246 25.53 1.15 6.30
CA HIS A 246 24.25 0.86 6.96
C HIS A 246 23.60 -0.41 6.44
N LEU A 247 22.66 -0.94 7.23
CA LEU A 247 21.77 -2.04 6.87
C LEU A 247 20.31 -1.64 7.01
N VAL A 248 19.45 -2.15 6.11
CA VAL A 248 17.99 -2.09 6.24
C VAL A 248 17.46 -3.51 6.39
N VAL A 249 16.83 -3.81 7.51
CA VAL A 249 16.24 -5.12 7.80
C VAL A 249 14.86 -5.21 7.17
N VAL A 250 14.68 -6.15 6.24
CA VAL A 250 13.40 -6.46 5.62
C VAL A 250 13.03 -7.93 5.81
N ARG A 251 11.78 -8.29 5.54
CA ARG A 251 11.25 -9.64 5.71
C ARG A 251 10.55 -10.11 4.44
N GLY A 252 10.54 -11.41 4.25
CA GLY A 252 9.83 -12.08 3.16
C GLY A 252 10.64 -12.18 1.87
N SER A 253 10.07 -12.93 0.95
CA SER A 253 10.56 -13.15 -0.41
C SER A 253 9.38 -13.22 -1.36
N ILE A 254 9.60 -13.55 -2.65
CA ILE A 254 8.49 -13.80 -3.59
C ILE A 254 7.58 -14.95 -3.14
N TYR A 255 8.09 -15.89 -2.33
CA TYR A 255 7.33 -17.02 -1.79
C TYR A 255 6.44 -16.64 -0.59
N SER A 256 6.64 -15.45 -0.02
CA SER A 256 5.90 -14.89 1.12
C SER A 256 5.64 -13.40 0.90
N ILE A 257 5.08 -13.08 -0.28
CA ILE A 257 4.95 -11.69 -0.76
C ILE A 257 4.09 -10.82 0.17
N GLU A 258 3.10 -11.41 0.84
CA GLU A 258 2.23 -10.76 1.82
C GLU A 258 3.01 -10.24 3.04
N LYS A 259 4.19 -10.83 3.34
CA LYS A 259 5.07 -10.39 4.43
C LYS A 259 6.09 -9.33 4.00
N THR A 260 6.28 -9.15 2.71
CA THR A 260 7.15 -8.09 2.18
C THR A 260 6.47 -6.73 2.19
N ARG A 261 5.15 -6.71 2.04
CA ARG A 261 4.28 -5.54 2.09
C ARG A 261 3.00 -5.85 2.86
N PRO A 262 3.09 -6.07 4.18
CA PRO A 262 1.93 -6.46 4.96
C PRO A 262 0.87 -5.37 4.94
N ASP A 263 -0.38 -5.80 4.81
CA ASP A 263 -1.54 -4.97 4.88
C ASP A 263 -2.05 -4.78 6.33
N PHE A 264 -3.28 -4.36 6.50
CA PHE A 264 -3.86 -4.10 7.83
C PHE A 264 -4.17 -5.37 8.64
N HIS A 265 -4.10 -6.56 8.08
CA HIS A 265 -4.27 -7.83 8.80
C HIS A 265 -3.02 -8.21 9.62
N GLU A 266 -1.85 -7.69 9.26
CA GLU A 266 -0.61 -7.92 10.02
C GLU A 266 -0.40 -6.84 11.08
N PRO A 267 0.29 -7.14 12.19
CA PRO A 267 0.68 -6.12 13.17
C PRO A 267 1.54 -5.02 12.54
N THR A 268 1.52 -3.84 13.12
CA THR A 268 2.49 -2.79 12.81
C THR A 268 3.83 -3.08 13.47
N ALA A 269 4.93 -2.57 12.90
CA ALA A 269 6.30 -2.74 13.42
C ALA A 269 6.72 -4.22 13.62
N PHE A 270 6.17 -5.14 12.82
CA PHE A 270 6.31 -6.60 12.99
C PHE A 270 7.75 -7.12 12.84
N ASN A 271 8.69 -6.32 12.35
CA ASN A 271 10.12 -6.69 12.21
C ASN A 271 11.00 -6.20 13.36
N VAL A 272 10.45 -5.65 14.44
CA VAL A 272 11.22 -5.03 15.52
C VAL A 272 12.23 -6.01 16.13
N GLU A 273 11.82 -7.22 16.50
CA GLU A 273 12.71 -8.21 17.12
C GLU A 273 13.78 -8.72 16.13
N LEU A 274 13.41 -8.91 14.88
CA LEU A 274 14.35 -9.27 13.83
C LEU A 274 15.41 -8.17 13.62
N CYS A 275 14.99 -6.91 13.60
CA CYS A 275 15.86 -5.76 13.48
C CYS A 275 16.79 -5.64 14.70
N ARG A 276 16.28 -5.86 15.93
CA ARG A 276 17.06 -5.88 17.16
C ARG A 276 18.19 -6.91 17.11
N ALA A 277 17.88 -8.14 16.69
CA ALA A 277 18.84 -9.22 16.58
C ALA A 277 19.97 -8.90 15.58
N VAL A 278 19.64 -8.33 14.42
CA VAL A 278 20.63 -7.88 13.43
C VAL A 278 21.46 -6.72 13.99
N ARG A 279 20.83 -5.73 14.61
CA ARG A 279 21.50 -4.57 15.20
C ARG A 279 22.53 -4.96 16.27
N GLN A 280 22.24 -5.99 17.06
CA GLN A 280 23.17 -6.50 18.07
C GLN A 280 24.39 -7.22 17.48
N ALA A 281 24.31 -7.63 16.21
CA ALA A 281 25.39 -8.38 15.54
C ALA A 281 26.34 -7.48 14.71
N VAL A 282 26.03 -6.19 14.56
CA VAL A 282 26.83 -5.28 13.72
C VAL A 282 27.13 -3.95 14.40
N ASP A 283 28.26 -3.32 14.05
CA ASP A 283 28.70 -2.01 14.59
C ASP A 283 28.34 -0.82 13.65
N LEU A 284 27.31 -0.97 12.81
CA LEU A 284 26.85 0.06 11.87
C LEU A 284 25.37 0.33 12.05
N PRO A 285 24.86 1.50 11.62
CA PRO A 285 23.45 1.86 11.74
C PRO A 285 22.53 0.85 11.04
N VAL A 286 21.49 0.41 11.76
CA VAL A 286 20.48 -0.52 11.27
C VAL A 286 19.12 0.17 11.22
N PHE A 287 18.47 0.10 10.06
CA PHE A 287 17.15 0.65 9.82
C PHE A 287 16.07 -0.41 9.91
N LEU A 288 15.01 -0.10 10.66
CA LEU A 288 13.80 -0.90 10.73
C LEU A 288 12.88 -0.59 9.54
N GLN A 289 12.59 -1.59 8.72
CA GLN A 289 11.47 -1.61 7.78
C GLN A 289 10.45 -2.63 8.27
N GLY A 290 9.16 -2.34 8.20
CA GLY A 290 8.12 -3.29 8.61
C GLY A 290 6.87 -2.64 9.12
N SER A 291 6.17 -1.89 8.27
CA SER A 291 4.89 -1.23 8.58
C SER A 291 4.93 -0.27 9.77
N VAL A 292 6.04 0.44 9.96
CA VAL A 292 6.07 1.59 10.88
C VAL A 292 5.36 2.74 10.19
N ILE A 293 4.19 3.11 10.70
CA ILE A 293 3.27 4.06 10.04
C ILE A 293 2.97 5.28 10.88
N ASP A 294 3.34 5.30 12.14
CA ASP A 294 3.18 6.45 13.02
C ASP A 294 4.45 6.76 13.82
N VAL A 295 4.49 7.98 14.33
CA VAL A 295 5.65 8.53 15.04
C VAL A 295 5.88 7.86 16.39
N GLY A 296 4.83 7.44 17.08
CA GLY A 296 4.94 6.74 18.37
C GLY A 296 5.64 5.39 18.23
N GLN A 297 5.29 4.61 17.19
CA GLN A 297 5.95 3.35 16.87
C GLN A 297 7.43 3.57 16.50
N ALA A 298 7.71 4.62 15.71
CA ALA A 298 9.08 4.97 15.34
C ALA A 298 9.94 5.32 16.55
N GLU A 299 9.43 6.17 17.46
CA GLU A 299 10.11 6.53 18.71
C GLU A 299 10.35 5.33 19.61
N TRP A 300 9.34 4.46 19.75
CA TRP A 300 9.46 3.23 20.53
C TRP A 300 10.57 2.33 19.99
N ALA A 301 10.63 2.09 18.69
CA ALA A 301 11.67 1.25 18.08
C ALA A 301 13.10 1.84 18.23
N LEU A 302 13.21 3.17 18.29
CA LEU A 302 14.48 3.87 18.57
C LEU A 302 14.87 3.88 20.06
N GLY A 303 14.08 3.25 20.94
CA GLY A 303 14.30 3.24 22.38
C GLY A 303 13.87 4.55 23.07
N GLY A 304 12.93 5.30 22.49
CA GLY A 304 12.19 6.38 23.14
C GLY A 304 11.20 5.83 24.18
N HIS A 305 10.72 6.70 25.06
CA HIS A 305 9.87 6.29 26.20
C HIS A 305 8.56 5.62 25.73
N GLY A 306 8.35 4.39 26.16
CA GLY A 306 7.16 3.57 26.06
C GLY A 306 7.22 2.48 27.14
N ASP A 307 6.15 1.68 27.28
CA ASP A 307 6.03 0.60 28.28
C ASP A 307 6.97 -0.61 28.05
N SER A 308 7.99 -0.49 27.20
CA SER A 308 9.00 -1.53 26.98
C SER A 308 9.98 -1.60 28.14
N ASP A 309 10.39 -2.81 28.51
CA ASP A 309 11.43 -3.03 29.51
C ASP A 309 12.70 -2.27 29.07
N PRO A 310 13.22 -1.33 29.89
CA PRO A 310 14.44 -0.60 29.59
C PRO A 310 15.66 -1.49 29.31
N SER A 311 15.61 -2.78 29.70
CA SER A 311 16.68 -3.76 29.49
C SER A 311 16.89 -4.15 28.03
N ASP A 312 15.86 -4.00 27.16
CA ASP A 312 15.92 -4.48 25.76
C ASP A 312 16.72 -3.56 24.83
N GLY A 313 16.91 -2.29 25.21
CA GLY A 313 17.59 -1.30 24.37
C GLY A 313 16.84 -0.96 23.06
N PRO A 314 17.38 -0.07 22.22
CA PRO A 314 16.77 0.27 20.93
C PRO A 314 16.82 -0.91 19.94
N ALA A 315 15.73 -1.08 19.18
CA ALA A 315 15.67 -2.10 18.12
C ALA A 315 16.29 -1.63 16.80
N ALA A 316 16.39 -0.33 16.59
CA ALA A 316 16.92 0.27 15.37
C ALA A 316 17.66 1.58 15.66
N ASP A 317 18.46 2.04 14.70
CA ASP A 317 19.13 3.35 14.71
C ASP A 317 18.40 4.35 13.81
N GLY A 318 17.66 3.87 12.79
CA GLY A 318 16.82 4.64 11.90
C GLY A 318 15.55 3.87 11.50
N ILE A 319 14.57 4.59 10.96
CA ILE A 319 13.25 4.03 10.63
C ILE A 319 12.89 4.33 9.17
N GLU A 320 12.54 3.28 8.43
CA GLU A 320 11.94 3.42 7.11
C GLU A 320 10.42 3.58 7.23
N MET A 321 9.90 4.76 6.85
CA MET A 321 8.48 5.11 6.93
C MET A 321 7.87 5.38 5.54
N THR A 322 8.19 4.56 4.55
CA THR A 322 7.85 4.80 3.13
C THR A 322 6.34 5.00 2.91
N ARG A 323 5.48 4.06 3.33
CA ARG A 323 4.03 4.19 3.10
C ARG A 323 3.40 5.33 3.90
N ALA A 324 3.93 5.64 5.09
CA ALA A 324 3.46 6.79 5.87
C ALA A 324 3.75 8.11 5.13
N GLN A 325 4.92 8.25 4.51
CA GLN A 325 5.30 9.43 3.73
C GLN A 325 4.66 9.48 2.33
N ILE A 326 4.19 8.34 1.79
CA ILE A 326 3.31 8.35 0.61
C ILE A 326 1.92 8.91 0.98
N ALA A 327 1.41 8.56 2.17
CA ALA A 327 0.13 9.04 2.66
C ALA A 327 0.20 10.50 3.16
N ASP A 328 1.29 10.89 3.78
CA ASP A 328 1.55 12.28 4.21
C ASP A 328 3.01 12.67 3.97
N PRO A 329 3.32 13.35 2.87
CA PRO A 329 4.69 13.76 2.58
C PRO A 329 5.26 14.77 3.58
N ASP A 330 4.43 15.45 4.39
CA ASP A 330 4.83 16.39 5.43
C ASP A 330 4.99 15.74 6.81
N LEU A 331 5.01 14.43 6.90
CA LEU A 331 5.09 13.67 8.16
C LEU A 331 6.19 14.19 9.08
N VAL A 332 7.40 14.37 8.57
CA VAL A 332 8.54 14.83 9.40
C VAL A 332 8.39 16.30 9.78
N ALA A 333 7.99 17.17 8.86
CA ALA A 333 7.76 18.59 9.13
C ALA A 333 6.67 18.81 10.18
N LYS A 334 5.57 18.06 10.10
CA LYS A 334 4.49 18.07 11.11
C LYS A 334 4.99 17.56 12.46
N THR A 335 5.82 16.52 12.47
CA THR A 335 6.44 16.02 13.69
C THR A 335 7.34 17.07 14.35
N GLN A 336 8.17 17.77 13.56
CA GLN A 336 9.01 18.88 14.04
C GLN A 336 8.19 20.04 14.59
N ALA A 337 7.04 20.31 14.00
CA ALA A 337 6.12 21.36 14.46
C ALA A 337 5.27 20.95 15.67
N GLY A 338 5.39 19.70 16.18
CA GLY A 338 4.56 19.19 17.28
C GLY A 338 3.10 18.87 16.87
N ALA A 339 2.80 18.80 15.57
CA ALA A 339 1.47 18.58 15.00
C ALA A 339 1.30 17.12 14.54
N VAL A 340 1.67 16.16 15.39
CA VAL A 340 1.64 14.72 15.06
C VAL A 340 0.22 14.22 14.77
N ASP A 341 -0.78 14.76 15.46
CA ASP A 341 -2.20 14.51 15.27
C ASP A 341 -2.74 14.97 13.90
N ARG A 342 -2.02 15.87 13.23
CA ARG A 342 -2.33 16.36 11.88
C ARG A 342 -1.73 15.51 10.76
N ILE A 343 -0.96 14.48 11.08
CA ILE A 343 -0.37 13.57 10.09
C ILE A 343 -1.48 12.68 9.51
N ARG A 344 -1.67 12.72 8.18
CA ARG A 344 -2.62 11.83 7.50
C ARG A 344 -2.15 10.38 7.60
N PRO A 345 -2.97 9.47 8.16
CA PRO A 345 -2.54 8.10 8.41
C PRO A 345 -2.43 7.27 7.13
N CYS A 346 -1.42 6.40 7.07
CA CYS A 346 -1.42 5.26 6.17
C CYS A 346 -2.38 4.19 6.72
N THR A 347 -3.38 3.78 5.94
CA THR A 347 -4.36 2.76 6.35
C THR A 347 -3.90 1.33 6.04
N ARG A 348 -2.70 1.15 5.51
CA ARG A 348 -2.11 -0.14 5.07
C ARG A 348 -2.99 -0.93 4.10
N CYS A 349 -3.77 -0.26 3.30
CA CYS A 349 -4.71 -0.87 2.35
C CYS A 349 -4.03 -1.51 1.13
N ASN A 350 -2.80 -1.15 0.80
CA ASN A 350 -2.03 -1.59 -0.38
C ASN A 350 -2.76 -1.42 -1.73
N GLN A 351 -3.78 -0.57 -1.83
CA GLN A 351 -4.64 -0.49 -3.02
C GLN A 351 -3.98 0.23 -4.20
N THR A 352 -3.30 1.35 -3.95
CA THR A 352 -2.77 2.22 -5.01
C THR A 352 -1.26 2.46 -4.92
N CYS A 353 -0.63 2.17 -3.79
CA CYS A 353 0.83 2.23 -3.64
C CYS A 353 1.54 0.93 -4.05
N GLN A 354 0.79 -0.15 -4.32
CA GLN A 354 1.30 -1.36 -4.94
C GLN A 354 1.05 -1.30 -6.44
N VAL A 355 2.10 -1.09 -7.24
CA VAL A 355 1.97 -0.82 -8.68
C VAL A 355 2.24 -2.03 -9.58
N ARG A 356 2.52 -3.20 -9.02
CA ARG A 356 2.67 -4.45 -9.77
C ARG A 356 1.32 -5.10 -10.03
N ASP A 357 0.60 -4.58 -11.01
CA ASP A 357 -0.65 -5.17 -11.48
C ASP A 357 -0.74 -5.07 -13.01
N ALA A 358 -1.59 -5.90 -13.61
CA ALA A 358 -1.73 -6.00 -15.08
C ALA A 358 -2.20 -4.70 -15.75
N ARG A 359 -2.69 -3.72 -14.99
CA ARG A 359 -3.11 -2.42 -15.51
C ARG A 359 -1.97 -1.39 -15.55
N ASN A 360 -0.80 -1.78 -15.05
CA ASN A 360 0.41 -0.97 -15.04
C ASN A 360 0.22 0.47 -14.50
N PRO A 361 -0.41 0.64 -13.32
CA PRO A 361 -0.64 1.96 -12.75
C PRO A 361 0.67 2.58 -12.26
N ILE A 362 0.66 3.88 -12.07
CA ILE A 362 1.72 4.58 -11.32
C ILE A 362 1.44 4.53 -9.81
N VAL A 363 2.47 4.76 -8.99
CA VAL A 363 2.32 4.89 -7.55
C VAL A 363 1.40 6.07 -7.20
N THR A 364 0.47 5.83 -6.27
CA THR A 364 -0.35 6.88 -5.65
C THR A 364 -0.85 6.40 -4.27
N CYS A 365 -1.65 7.21 -3.57
CA CYS A 365 -2.25 6.83 -2.29
C CYS A 365 -3.75 7.08 -2.31
N VAL A 366 -4.51 6.20 -1.66
CA VAL A 366 -5.96 6.33 -1.51
C VAL A 366 -6.33 7.65 -0.80
N GLY A 367 -5.60 7.99 0.28
CA GLY A 367 -5.83 9.21 1.04
C GLY A 367 -5.08 10.45 0.52
N GLU A 368 -4.07 10.25 -0.35
CA GLU A 368 -3.26 11.34 -0.94
C GLU A 368 -3.07 11.12 -2.44
N PRO A 369 -4.10 11.39 -3.25
CA PRO A 369 -4.09 11.13 -4.70
C PRO A 369 -3.02 11.90 -5.48
N THR A 370 -2.45 12.97 -4.93
CA THR A 370 -1.37 13.75 -5.55
C THR A 370 -0.03 12.99 -5.55
N SER A 371 0.14 11.99 -4.66
CA SER A 371 1.35 11.17 -4.67
C SER A 371 1.54 10.48 -6.03
N GLY A 372 2.68 10.72 -6.67
CA GLY A 372 3.00 10.29 -8.04
C GLY A 372 2.45 11.21 -9.15
N ARG A 373 1.73 12.28 -8.78
CA ARG A 373 1.16 13.29 -9.68
C ARG A 373 1.57 14.71 -9.35
N GLU A 374 2.65 14.88 -8.62
CA GLU A 374 3.15 16.18 -8.15
C GLU A 374 3.45 17.17 -9.29
N THR A 375 3.68 16.68 -10.52
CA THR A 375 3.88 17.52 -11.73
C THR A 375 2.60 17.86 -12.46
N GLU A 376 1.48 17.20 -12.14
CA GLU A 376 0.22 17.30 -12.90
C GLU A 376 -0.88 18.00 -12.11
N ASP A 377 -0.93 17.73 -10.81
CA ASP A 377 -1.98 18.25 -9.94
C ASP A 377 -1.71 19.71 -9.56
N PRO A 378 -2.75 20.54 -9.48
CA PRO A 378 -2.62 21.91 -8.98
C PRO A 378 -2.39 21.93 -7.47
N ASP A 379 -2.09 23.10 -6.93
CA ASP A 379 -2.20 23.33 -5.49
C ASP A 379 -3.68 23.32 -5.08
N TRP A 380 -4.17 22.17 -4.65
CA TRP A 380 -5.56 21.98 -4.20
C TRP A 380 -5.98 22.89 -3.05
N TYR A 381 -5.01 23.40 -2.30
CA TYR A 381 -5.24 24.17 -1.07
C TYR A 381 -5.01 25.67 -1.26
N ALA A 382 -4.67 26.12 -2.47
CA ALA A 382 -4.51 27.52 -2.78
C ALA A 382 -5.76 28.31 -2.34
N PRO A 383 -5.59 29.45 -1.66
CA PRO A 383 -6.72 30.27 -1.23
C PRO A 383 -7.65 30.60 -2.39
N ALA A 384 -8.95 30.57 -2.17
CA ALA A 384 -9.93 30.95 -3.15
C ALA A 384 -9.89 32.49 -3.37
N ASP A 385 -10.16 32.94 -4.59
CA ASP A 385 -10.24 34.39 -4.91
C ASP A 385 -11.28 35.13 -4.05
N ARG A 386 -12.33 34.41 -3.64
CA ARG A 386 -13.40 34.93 -2.81
C ARG A 386 -13.91 33.86 -1.85
N ALA A 387 -13.94 34.17 -0.55
CA ALA A 387 -14.60 33.36 0.46
C ALA A 387 -16.11 33.25 0.17
N ARG A 388 -16.68 32.05 0.33
CA ARG A 388 -18.10 31.72 0.13
C ARG A 388 -18.62 30.94 1.34
N ARG A 389 -19.93 30.86 1.48
CA ARG A 389 -20.57 29.85 2.31
C ARG A 389 -20.79 28.59 1.47
N VAL A 390 -20.33 27.45 1.96
CA VAL A 390 -20.37 26.18 1.26
C VAL A 390 -21.11 25.17 2.11
N THR A 391 -22.18 24.61 1.55
CA THR A 391 -22.92 23.49 2.16
C THR A 391 -22.53 22.19 1.46
N VAL A 392 -21.99 21.25 2.23
CA VAL A 392 -21.65 19.90 1.76
C VAL A 392 -22.72 18.93 2.27
N VAL A 393 -23.34 18.18 1.36
CA VAL A 393 -24.39 17.20 1.68
C VAL A 393 -23.85 15.79 1.58
N GLY A 394 -23.74 15.10 2.72
CA GLY A 394 -23.21 13.77 2.88
C GLY A 394 -21.83 13.75 3.55
N GLY A 395 -21.72 13.01 4.64
CA GLY A 395 -20.53 12.90 5.50
C GLY A 395 -19.66 11.67 5.24
N GLY A 396 -19.71 11.09 4.02
CA GLY A 396 -18.79 10.04 3.57
C GLY A 396 -17.40 10.60 3.21
N PRO A 397 -16.44 9.75 2.77
CA PRO A 397 -15.08 10.20 2.43
C PRO A 397 -15.05 11.38 1.45
N ALA A 398 -15.89 11.37 0.42
CA ALA A 398 -15.99 12.49 -0.54
C ALA A 398 -16.43 13.79 0.12
N GLY A 399 -17.48 13.75 0.96
CA GLY A 399 -17.97 14.94 1.65
C GLY A 399 -16.99 15.48 2.68
N LEU A 400 -16.37 14.60 3.46
CA LEU A 400 -15.34 14.98 4.45
C LEU A 400 -14.15 15.69 3.78
N GLU A 401 -13.60 15.13 2.70
CA GLU A 401 -12.49 15.75 1.98
C GLU A 401 -12.93 17.03 1.25
N THR A 402 -14.14 17.08 0.66
CA THR A 402 -14.70 18.30 0.06
C THR A 402 -14.78 19.42 1.08
N ALA A 403 -15.33 19.16 2.26
CA ALA A 403 -15.46 20.12 3.34
C ALA A 403 -14.07 20.60 3.84
N ARG A 404 -13.11 19.66 3.99
CA ARG A 404 -11.74 19.96 4.40
C ARG A 404 -11.03 20.89 3.40
N VAL A 405 -11.06 20.55 2.12
CA VAL A 405 -10.41 21.36 1.08
C VAL A 405 -11.06 22.72 0.94
N ALA A 406 -12.40 22.81 0.95
CA ALA A 406 -13.10 24.08 0.91
C ALA A 406 -12.75 24.98 2.12
N ALA A 407 -12.66 24.42 3.32
CA ALA A 407 -12.26 25.17 4.51
C ALA A 407 -10.79 25.64 4.44
N LEU A 408 -9.87 24.80 3.97
CA LEU A 408 -8.47 25.18 3.74
C LEU A 408 -8.32 26.33 2.73
N ARG A 409 -9.21 26.41 1.74
CA ARG A 409 -9.25 27.48 0.74
C ARG A 409 -9.90 28.78 1.27
N GLY A 410 -10.37 28.79 2.53
CA GLY A 410 -10.91 29.97 3.19
C GLY A 410 -12.43 30.12 3.09
N HIS A 411 -13.18 29.10 2.69
CA HIS A 411 -14.63 29.11 2.69
C HIS A 411 -15.20 28.83 4.10
N ALA A 412 -16.38 29.38 4.39
CA ALA A 412 -17.19 29.00 5.57
C ALA A 412 -18.02 27.76 5.21
N VAL A 413 -17.76 26.62 5.87
CA VAL A 413 -18.29 25.33 5.48
C VAL A 413 -19.24 24.75 6.52
N THR A 414 -20.41 24.28 6.07
CA THR A 414 -21.35 23.44 6.83
C THR A 414 -21.49 22.09 6.14
N LEU A 415 -21.34 21.00 6.89
CA LEU A 415 -21.53 19.63 6.41
C LEU A 415 -22.75 19.01 7.05
N HIS A 416 -23.69 18.53 6.23
CA HIS A 416 -24.88 17.82 6.66
C HIS A 416 -24.71 16.32 6.41
N GLU A 417 -24.97 15.50 7.43
CA GLU A 417 -25.01 14.03 7.34
C GLU A 417 -26.38 13.53 7.79
N ALA A 418 -26.98 12.68 6.99
CA ALA A 418 -28.31 12.13 7.23
C ALA A 418 -28.38 11.20 8.45
N THR A 419 -27.26 10.63 8.84
CA THR A 419 -27.13 9.68 9.96
C THR A 419 -26.50 10.34 11.17
N ASP A 420 -26.41 9.60 12.26
CA ASP A 420 -25.77 10.01 13.51
C ASP A 420 -24.22 9.83 13.50
N ALA A 421 -23.66 9.32 12.39
CA ALA A 421 -22.22 9.01 12.28
C ALA A 421 -21.63 9.39 10.92
N LEU A 422 -20.40 9.90 10.96
CA LEU A 422 -19.61 10.26 9.76
C LEU A 422 -18.81 9.08 9.19
N GLY A 423 -18.41 9.22 7.92
CA GLY A 423 -17.49 8.31 7.22
C GLY A 423 -18.17 7.26 6.34
N GLY A 424 -19.48 7.16 6.38
CA GLY A 424 -20.26 6.25 5.53
C GLY A 424 -19.79 4.79 5.66
N LEU A 425 -19.71 4.06 4.53
CA LEU A 425 -19.28 2.66 4.53
C LEU A 425 -17.79 2.51 4.84
N ALA A 426 -16.96 3.49 4.50
CA ALA A 426 -15.51 3.45 4.75
C ALA A 426 -15.16 3.46 6.25
N ALA A 427 -16.04 3.95 7.11
CA ALA A 427 -15.87 3.92 8.56
C ALA A 427 -16.11 2.54 9.19
N VAL A 428 -16.91 1.69 8.55
CA VAL A 428 -17.39 0.41 9.13
C VAL A 428 -16.97 -0.82 8.33
N ALA A 429 -16.36 -0.63 7.17
CA ALA A 429 -15.89 -1.71 6.31
C ALA A 429 -14.51 -1.42 5.72
N GLY A 430 -13.62 -2.41 5.80
CA GLY A 430 -12.24 -2.31 5.31
C GLY A 430 -11.32 -1.48 6.21
N PRO A 431 -10.14 -1.08 5.72
CA PRO A 431 -9.06 -0.51 6.53
C PRO A 431 -9.13 1.02 6.70
N HIS A 432 -10.17 1.70 6.20
CA HIS A 432 -10.13 3.16 6.04
C HIS A 432 -10.64 3.95 7.26
N ARG A 433 -11.03 3.29 8.35
CA ARG A 433 -11.47 3.96 9.57
C ARG A 433 -10.46 5.01 10.09
N PRO A 434 -9.14 4.75 10.15
CA PRO A 434 -8.18 5.76 10.58
C PRO A 434 -8.15 7.02 9.69
N LEU A 435 -8.35 6.87 8.38
CA LEU A 435 -8.45 8.01 7.46
C LEU A 435 -9.72 8.82 7.71
N VAL A 436 -10.84 8.16 7.98
CA VAL A 436 -12.10 8.83 8.32
C VAL A 436 -11.95 9.62 9.62
N ASP A 437 -11.40 9.00 10.67
CA ASP A 437 -11.19 9.65 11.96
C ASP A 437 -10.29 10.87 11.84
N TRP A 438 -9.22 10.78 11.04
CA TRP A 438 -8.35 11.90 10.74
C TRP A 438 -9.09 13.02 9.98
N LEU A 439 -9.89 12.69 8.96
CA LEU A 439 -10.69 13.68 8.23
C LEU A 439 -11.65 14.43 9.17
N VAL A 440 -12.32 13.71 10.06
CA VAL A 440 -13.23 14.30 11.05
C VAL A 440 -12.48 15.24 11.99
N ALA A 441 -11.31 14.82 12.50
CA ALA A 441 -10.46 15.66 13.35
C ALA A 441 -9.99 16.92 12.62
N GLU A 442 -9.62 16.83 11.33
CA GLU A 442 -9.28 17.97 10.49
C GLU A 442 -10.44 18.96 10.32
N LEU A 443 -11.67 18.47 10.10
CA LEU A 443 -12.86 19.34 10.01
C LEU A 443 -13.08 20.11 11.29
N ILE A 444 -12.97 19.47 12.44
CA ILE A 444 -13.10 20.09 13.76
C ILE A 444 -12.03 21.17 13.93
N HIS A 445 -10.77 20.84 13.61
CA HIS A 445 -9.65 21.78 13.67
C HIS A 445 -9.84 23.01 12.77
N LEU A 446 -10.42 22.81 11.58
CA LEU A 446 -10.68 23.87 10.60
C LEU A 446 -11.96 24.68 10.90
N GLY A 447 -12.71 24.32 11.95
CA GLY A 447 -13.93 25.01 12.35
C GLY A 447 -15.11 24.77 11.42
N VAL A 448 -15.14 23.65 10.72
CA VAL A 448 -16.30 23.25 9.88
C VAL A 448 -17.48 22.95 10.80
N HIS A 449 -18.64 23.53 10.49
CA HIS A 449 -19.89 23.21 11.19
C HIS A 449 -20.43 21.86 10.69
N ILE A 450 -20.69 20.92 11.61
CA ILE A 450 -21.15 19.56 11.29
C ILE A 450 -22.55 19.36 11.89
N GLU A 451 -23.50 18.99 11.03
CA GLU A 451 -24.85 18.66 11.41
C GLU A 451 -25.14 17.18 11.12
N LEU A 452 -25.30 16.40 12.20
CA LEU A 452 -25.66 14.98 12.15
C LEU A 452 -27.17 14.80 12.26
N SER A 453 -27.68 13.65 11.80
CA SER A 453 -29.13 13.34 11.76
C SER A 453 -29.92 14.43 11.04
N ALA A 454 -29.31 15.07 10.04
CA ALA A 454 -29.84 16.18 9.26
C ALA A 454 -30.03 15.78 7.78
N PRO A 455 -30.97 14.89 7.45
CA PRO A 455 -31.23 14.50 6.07
C PRO A 455 -31.79 15.71 5.29
N ILE A 456 -31.26 15.94 4.10
CA ILE A 456 -31.82 16.92 3.16
C ILE A 456 -32.79 16.18 2.24
N ALA A 457 -34.08 16.53 2.32
CA ALA A 457 -35.10 15.90 1.50
C ALA A 457 -35.04 16.36 0.03
N PRO A 458 -35.33 15.49 -0.94
CA PRO A 458 -35.47 15.90 -2.33
C PRO A 458 -36.51 17.02 -2.48
N GLY A 459 -36.09 18.19 -2.97
CA GLY A 459 -36.95 19.35 -3.17
C GLY A 459 -37.00 20.34 -2.00
N GLU A 460 -36.41 20.06 -0.85
CA GLU A 460 -36.11 21.08 0.14
C GLU A 460 -35.07 22.03 -0.39
N PRO A 461 -35.32 23.35 -0.39
CA PRO A 461 -34.25 24.29 -0.69
C PRO A 461 -33.22 24.13 0.43
N VAL A 462 -32.06 23.62 0.10
CA VAL A 462 -30.88 23.81 0.98
C VAL A 462 -30.73 25.32 1.13
N ALA A 463 -31.03 25.85 2.33
CA ALA A 463 -31.28 27.25 2.55
C ALA A 463 -30.18 28.14 1.98
N ALA A 464 -30.38 28.58 0.74
CA ALA A 464 -29.74 29.76 0.22
C ALA A 464 -30.52 30.92 0.83
N ASP A 465 -29.98 31.61 1.83
CA ASP A 465 -30.61 32.77 2.43
C ASP A 465 -30.69 33.98 1.48
N GLY A 466 -30.54 33.74 0.18
CA GLY A 466 -30.63 34.77 -0.86
C GLY A 466 -29.47 35.78 -0.90
N SER A 467 -28.42 35.60 -0.11
CA SER A 467 -27.31 36.54 -0.04
C SER A 467 -26.18 36.30 -1.07
N GLY A 468 -26.50 35.67 -2.21
CA GLY A 468 -25.68 35.72 -3.44
C GLY A 468 -24.25 35.14 -3.36
N GLY A 469 -24.00 34.15 -2.52
CA GLY A 469 -22.65 33.59 -2.36
C GLY A 469 -22.61 32.12 -1.96
N ASP A 470 -23.76 31.46 -1.87
CA ASP A 470 -23.87 30.08 -1.36
C ASP A 470 -23.65 29.05 -2.46
N VAL A 471 -22.88 28.03 -2.12
CA VAL A 471 -22.60 26.90 -2.99
C VAL A 471 -22.98 25.62 -2.27
N VAL A 472 -23.79 24.77 -2.92
CA VAL A 472 -24.16 23.47 -2.42
C VAL A 472 -23.43 22.38 -3.21
N LEU A 473 -22.83 21.42 -2.52
CA LEU A 473 -22.03 20.32 -3.08
C LEU A 473 -22.61 19.00 -2.60
N GLN A 474 -23.00 18.12 -3.52
CA GLN A 474 -23.59 16.82 -3.18
C GLN A 474 -22.51 15.72 -3.14
N CYS A 475 -22.46 15.01 -1.99
CA CYS A 475 -21.57 13.86 -1.74
C CYS A 475 -22.33 12.74 -1.02
N THR A 476 -23.59 12.49 -1.40
CA THR A 476 -24.53 11.61 -0.68
C THR A 476 -24.21 10.12 -0.76
N GLY A 477 -23.32 9.71 -1.67
CA GLY A 477 -22.89 8.31 -1.76
C GLY A 477 -23.68 7.47 -2.75
N SER A 478 -23.98 6.23 -2.39
CA SER A 478 -24.58 5.23 -3.28
C SER A 478 -25.66 4.42 -2.56
N ARG A 479 -26.58 3.87 -3.34
CA ARG A 479 -27.66 2.98 -2.93
C ARG A 479 -27.44 1.56 -3.47
N PRO A 480 -28.12 0.53 -2.93
CA PRO A 480 -28.09 -0.82 -3.48
C PRO A 480 -28.42 -0.86 -4.97
N GLY A 481 -27.75 -1.74 -5.71
CA GLY A 481 -28.03 -1.99 -7.12
C GLY A 481 -29.33 -2.77 -7.33
N VAL A 482 -29.64 -3.00 -8.59
CA VAL A 482 -30.78 -3.85 -8.95
C VAL A 482 -30.37 -5.30 -8.74
N ARG A 483 -31.19 -6.06 -8.02
CA ARG A 483 -31.00 -7.50 -7.86
C ARG A 483 -31.26 -8.22 -9.19
N GLU A 484 -30.34 -9.09 -9.60
CA GLU A 484 -30.45 -9.92 -10.81
C GLU A 484 -31.05 -11.30 -10.52
N TYR A 485 -31.69 -11.46 -9.36
CA TYR A 485 -32.33 -12.68 -8.89
C TYR A 485 -33.72 -12.37 -8.30
N ALA A 486 -34.58 -13.38 -8.32
CA ALA A 486 -35.94 -13.23 -7.79
C ALA A 486 -35.97 -13.40 -6.27
N VAL A 487 -36.78 -12.60 -5.58
CA VAL A 487 -37.02 -12.73 -4.13
C VAL A 487 -38.52 -12.84 -3.93
N ASP A 488 -38.94 -13.89 -3.23
CA ASP A 488 -40.35 -14.03 -2.82
C ASP A 488 -40.65 -12.98 -1.73
N GLU A 489 -41.77 -12.24 -1.88
CA GLU A 489 -42.15 -11.16 -0.98
C GLU A 489 -42.24 -11.57 0.51
N ARG A 490 -42.50 -12.87 0.78
CA ARG A 490 -42.58 -13.42 2.15
C ARG A 490 -41.25 -13.47 2.87
N VAL A 491 -40.12 -13.42 2.15
CA VAL A 491 -38.75 -13.50 2.70
C VAL A 491 -37.93 -12.25 2.40
N GLU A 492 -38.50 -11.21 1.84
CA GLU A 492 -37.83 -9.93 1.54
C GLU A 492 -37.05 -9.36 2.74
N ALA A 493 -37.65 -9.49 3.95
CA ALA A 493 -37.07 -8.95 5.19
C ALA A 493 -35.74 -9.61 5.62
N VAL A 494 -35.45 -10.82 5.13
CA VAL A 494 -34.19 -11.54 5.46
C VAL A 494 -33.17 -11.53 4.29
N VAL A 495 -33.46 -10.76 3.23
CA VAL A 495 -32.53 -10.48 2.14
C VAL A 495 -32.03 -9.04 2.30
N VAL A 496 -30.89 -8.87 2.93
CA VAL A 496 -30.38 -7.58 3.40
C VAL A 496 -29.16 -7.11 2.62
N ASP A 497 -28.99 -5.80 2.48
CA ASP A 497 -27.80 -5.18 1.86
C ASP A 497 -26.59 -5.25 2.83
N VAL A 498 -25.42 -5.55 2.29
CA VAL A 498 -24.18 -5.66 3.10
C VAL A 498 -23.82 -4.36 3.81
N ALA A 499 -24.12 -3.20 3.23
CA ALA A 499 -23.85 -1.92 3.86
C ALA A 499 -24.74 -1.68 5.07
N ASP A 500 -25.99 -2.16 5.05
CA ASP A 500 -26.89 -2.06 6.21
C ASP A 500 -26.47 -3.01 7.33
N VAL A 501 -26.00 -4.20 7.00
CA VAL A 501 -25.39 -5.11 7.99
C VAL A 501 -24.15 -4.46 8.62
N ARG A 502 -23.25 -3.92 7.82
CA ARG A 502 -22.00 -3.29 8.32
C ARG A 502 -22.25 -2.04 9.15
N ARG A 503 -23.34 -1.30 8.88
CA ARG A 503 -23.76 -0.13 9.65
C ARG A 503 -24.62 -0.47 10.87
N GLY A 504 -24.94 -1.76 11.08
CA GLY A 504 -25.80 -2.20 12.18
C GLY A 504 -27.29 -1.84 12.01
N ARG A 505 -27.71 -1.53 10.78
CA ARG A 505 -29.12 -1.22 10.46
C ARG A 505 -29.94 -2.48 10.19
N ALA A 506 -29.28 -3.55 9.74
CA ALA A 506 -29.86 -4.88 9.57
C ALA A 506 -29.12 -5.86 10.48
N ALA A 507 -29.85 -6.58 11.32
CA ALA A 507 -29.30 -7.63 12.16
C ALA A 507 -29.39 -8.98 11.42
N LEU A 508 -28.37 -9.79 11.54
CA LEU A 508 -28.39 -11.18 11.08
C LEU A 508 -28.81 -12.08 12.26
N PRO A 509 -29.54 -13.19 11.99
CA PRO A 509 -29.86 -14.18 13.02
C PRO A 509 -28.58 -14.71 13.72
N ASP A 510 -28.65 -14.98 15.01
CA ASP A 510 -27.48 -15.44 15.80
C ASP A 510 -27.04 -16.88 15.46
N ALA A 511 -27.92 -17.70 14.87
CA ALA A 511 -27.67 -19.10 14.50
C ALA A 511 -28.15 -19.38 13.08
N GLY A 512 -27.66 -20.48 12.50
CA GLY A 512 -27.98 -20.93 11.14
C GLY A 512 -27.04 -20.34 10.08
N ASP A 513 -27.09 -20.92 8.89
CA ASP A 513 -26.25 -20.55 7.76
C ASP A 513 -26.72 -19.23 7.13
N VAL A 514 -25.78 -18.38 6.76
CA VAL A 514 -26.03 -17.11 6.08
C VAL A 514 -25.37 -17.14 4.70
N VAL A 515 -26.14 -16.95 3.65
CA VAL A 515 -25.60 -16.82 2.29
C VAL A 515 -25.14 -15.40 2.07
N LEU A 516 -23.86 -15.23 1.67
CA LEU A 516 -23.29 -13.97 1.21
C LEU A 516 -23.15 -14.04 -0.32
N PHE A 517 -23.98 -13.30 -1.04
CA PHE A 517 -23.87 -13.21 -2.50
C PHE A 517 -22.88 -12.14 -2.91
N ASP A 518 -21.72 -12.55 -3.42
CA ASP A 518 -20.63 -11.68 -3.83
C ASP A 518 -20.32 -11.78 -5.33
N PRO A 519 -20.99 -11.02 -6.17
CA PRO A 519 -20.70 -10.95 -7.60
C PRO A 519 -19.50 -10.07 -7.94
N ILE A 520 -18.94 -9.34 -6.95
CA ILE A 520 -17.84 -8.37 -7.14
C ILE A 520 -16.48 -9.03 -6.87
N GLY A 521 -16.41 -9.91 -5.87
CA GLY A 521 -15.15 -10.45 -5.37
C GLY A 521 -14.34 -9.43 -4.57
N GLY A 522 -15.02 -8.55 -3.83
CA GLY A 522 -14.40 -7.44 -3.11
C GLY A 522 -14.12 -7.74 -1.62
N PRO A 523 -13.42 -6.82 -0.92
CA PRO A 523 -13.00 -7.03 0.47
C PRO A 523 -14.15 -7.04 1.47
N ILE A 524 -15.29 -6.40 1.16
CA ILE A 524 -16.39 -6.23 2.12
C ILE A 524 -17.10 -7.57 2.39
N ALA A 525 -17.40 -8.32 1.33
CA ALA A 525 -18.01 -9.64 1.44
C ALA A 525 -17.07 -10.63 2.12
N VAL A 526 -15.80 -10.63 1.74
CA VAL A 526 -14.76 -11.49 2.34
C VAL A 526 -14.62 -11.21 3.85
N ALA A 527 -14.51 -9.94 4.26
CA ALA A 527 -14.41 -9.59 5.67
C ALA A 527 -15.65 -9.99 6.50
N LEU A 528 -16.85 -9.89 5.91
CA LEU A 528 -18.07 -10.36 6.57
C LEU A 528 -18.11 -11.89 6.67
N ALA A 529 -17.65 -12.60 5.63
CA ALA A 529 -17.54 -14.05 5.63
C ALA A 529 -16.56 -14.55 6.71
N GLU A 530 -15.39 -13.92 6.84
CA GLU A 530 -14.42 -14.21 7.90
C GLU A 530 -15.03 -14.00 9.30
N GLN A 531 -15.81 -12.92 9.49
CA GLN A 531 -16.47 -12.62 10.76
C GLN A 531 -17.54 -13.66 11.12
N LEU A 532 -18.33 -14.13 10.16
CA LEU A 532 -19.37 -15.13 10.37
C LEU A 532 -18.80 -16.56 10.51
N GLY A 533 -17.60 -16.81 9.99
CA GLY A 533 -16.91 -18.08 10.07
C GLY A 533 -17.70 -19.23 9.41
N ALA A 534 -17.82 -20.35 10.12
CA ALA A 534 -18.49 -21.55 9.63
C ALA A 534 -19.97 -21.37 9.25
N ARG A 535 -20.60 -20.28 9.68
CA ARG A 535 -21.99 -19.93 9.30
C ARG A 535 -22.08 -19.30 7.93
N ALA A 536 -20.95 -18.79 7.38
CA ALA A 536 -20.94 -18.13 6.08
C ALA A 536 -20.93 -19.12 4.93
N ILE A 537 -21.79 -18.88 3.96
CA ILE A 537 -21.77 -19.53 2.64
C ILE A 537 -21.53 -18.42 1.62
N LEU A 538 -20.28 -18.27 1.19
CA LEU A 538 -19.90 -17.24 0.22
C LEU A 538 -20.15 -17.73 -1.20
N VAL A 539 -21.15 -17.15 -1.86
CA VAL A 539 -21.54 -17.46 -3.24
C VAL A 539 -20.89 -16.44 -4.17
N THR A 540 -20.00 -16.89 -5.03
CA THR A 540 -19.31 -16.03 -6.00
C THR A 540 -19.34 -16.63 -7.41
N GLN A 541 -19.47 -15.75 -8.42
CA GLN A 541 -19.38 -16.13 -9.83
C GLN A 541 -17.96 -16.44 -10.30
N ASP A 542 -16.95 -16.10 -9.49
CA ASP A 542 -15.54 -16.25 -9.81
C ASP A 542 -15.01 -17.67 -9.50
N GLN A 543 -13.80 -17.95 -10.02
CA GLN A 543 -13.07 -19.20 -9.76
C GLN A 543 -12.48 -19.25 -8.35
N ILE A 544 -12.31 -18.10 -7.71
CA ILE A 544 -11.73 -17.92 -6.38
C ILE A 544 -12.49 -16.82 -5.64
N ALA A 545 -12.64 -16.93 -4.33
CA ALA A 545 -13.26 -15.90 -3.52
C ALA A 545 -12.36 -14.68 -3.42
N GLY A 546 -12.96 -13.49 -3.47
CA GLY A 546 -12.23 -12.23 -3.31
C GLY A 546 -11.29 -11.90 -4.48
N ASN A 547 -11.67 -12.17 -5.71
CA ASN A 547 -10.83 -11.99 -6.90
C ASN A 547 -10.21 -10.58 -7.02
N GLU A 548 -10.92 -9.51 -6.62
CA GLU A 548 -10.40 -8.14 -6.59
C GLU A 548 -9.25 -7.93 -5.59
N LEU A 549 -9.08 -8.80 -4.60
CA LEU A 549 -8.00 -8.74 -3.61
C LEU A 549 -6.61 -9.05 -4.21
N ALA A 550 -6.56 -9.57 -5.44
CA ALA A 550 -5.31 -9.71 -6.17
C ALA A 550 -4.55 -8.37 -6.30
N ARG A 551 -5.28 -7.24 -6.38
CA ARG A 551 -4.70 -5.90 -6.51
C ARG A 551 -3.92 -5.45 -5.28
N THR A 552 -4.31 -5.93 -4.10
CA THR A 552 -3.70 -5.57 -2.81
C THR A 552 -2.67 -6.58 -2.33
N GLY A 553 -2.59 -7.74 -3.00
CA GLY A 553 -1.78 -8.88 -2.60
C GLY A 553 -2.43 -9.76 -1.53
N ASP A 554 -3.69 -9.48 -1.17
CA ASP A 554 -4.42 -10.23 -0.11
C ASP A 554 -5.20 -11.45 -0.64
N LEU A 555 -5.22 -11.72 -1.95
CA LEU A 555 -6.05 -12.80 -2.50
C LEU A 555 -5.75 -14.17 -1.90
N ALA A 556 -4.49 -14.58 -1.85
CA ALA A 556 -4.11 -15.88 -1.29
C ALA A 556 -4.25 -15.90 0.25
N PRO A 557 -3.78 -14.88 1.00
CA PRO A 557 -4.00 -14.79 2.44
C PRO A 557 -5.48 -14.79 2.84
N ALA A 558 -6.34 -14.06 2.12
CA ALA A 558 -7.78 -14.04 2.37
C ALA A 558 -8.42 -15.42 2.23
N ASN A 559 -8.07 -16.16 1.16
CA ASN A 559 -8.58 -17.53 0.98
C ASN A 559 -8.08 -18.49 2.07
N ALA A 560 -6.86 -18.31 2.58
CA ALA A 560 -6.36 -19.06 3.74
C ALA A 560 -7.18 -18.73 5.01
N ARG A 561 -7.45 -17.43 5.29
CA ARG A 561 -8.27 -17.01 6.43
C ARG A 561 -9.71 -17.51 6.34
N LEU A 562 -10.35 -17.44 5.15
CA LEU A 562 -11.68 -18.01 4.91
C LEU A 562 -11.72 -19.52 5.21
N GLN A 563 -10.71 -20.26 4.76
CA GLN A 563 -10.58 -21.71 5.04
C GLN A 563 -10.40 -21.97 6.54
N GLN A 564 -9.54 -21.21 7.22
CA GLN A 564 -9.30 -21.34 8.67
C GLN A 564 -10.55 -21.01 9.49
N ALA A 565 -11.34 -20.03 9.03
CA ALA A 565 -12.61 -19.65 9.64
C ALA A 565 -13.74 -20.66 9.36
N GLY A 566 -13.52 -21.66 8.50
CA GLY A 566 -14.52 -22.66 8.15
C GLY A 566 -15.59 -22.19 7.17
N VAL A 567 -15.35 -21.11 6.44
CA VAL A 567 -16.30 -20.55 5.46
C VAL A 567 -16.52 -21.53 4.31
N ARG A 568 -17.79 -21.80 3.99
CA ARG A 568 -18.15 -22.57 2.79
C ARG A 568 -18.15 -21.67 1.56
N ILE A 569 -17.38 -22.00 0.52
CA ILE A 569 -17.25 -21.18 -0.68
C ILE A 569 -17.88 -21.89 -1.87
N GLU A 570 -18.91 -21.29 -2.45
CA GLU A 570 -19.65 -21.73 -3.63
C GLU A 570 -19.15 -20.93 -4.85
N ARG A 571 -18.15 -21.47 -5.54
CA ARG A 571 -17.47 -20.82 -6.68
C ARG A 571 -18.22 -21.05 -7.98
N ARG A 572 -18.03 -20.15 -8.98
CA ARG A 572 -18.68 -20.20 -10.30
C ARG A 572 -20.20 -20.20 -10.23
N THR A 573 -20.76 -19.65 -9.15
CA THR A 573 -22.13 -19.80 -8.77
C THR A 573 -22.88 -18.48 -8.85
N LEU A 574 -24.00 -18.46 -9.55
CA LEU A 574 -24.92 -17.34 -9.67
C LEU A 574 -26.10 -17.59 -8.72
N LEU A 575 -26.58 -16.55 -8.06
CA LEU A 575 -27.81 -16.59 -7.31
C LEU A 575 -28.98 -16.34 -8.27
N ARG A 576 -30.05 -17.19 -8.22
CA ARG A 576 -31.19 -17.12 -9.12
C ARG A 576 -32.48 -16.78 -8.40
N GLY A 577 -32.64 -17.23 -7.16
CA GLY A 577 -33.86 -16.95 -6.41
C GLY A 577 -33.71 -17.21 -4.92
N VAL A 578 -34.58 -16.54 -4.14
CA VAL A 578 -34.75 -16.74 -2.70
C VAL A 578 -36.23 -16.93 -2.40
N SER A 579 -36.58 -18.04 -1.77
CA SER A 579 -37.97 -18.40 -1.44
C SER A 579 -38.04 -18.93 -0.01
N PRO A 580 -39.23 -18.96 0.60
CA PRO A 580 -39.42 -19.54 1.93
C PRO A 580 -39.08 -21.03 1.94
N ALA A 581 -38.51 -21.53 3.02
CA ALA A 581 -38.41 -22.95 3.30
C ALA A 581 -39.79 -23.63 3.40
N ALA A 582 -39.86 -24.94 3.24
CA ALA A 582 -41.12 -25.67 3.36
C ALA A 582 -41.74 -25.53 4.75
N VAL A 583 -43.07 -25.61 4.81
CA VAL A 583 -43.81 -25.51 6.07
C VAL A 583 -43.43 -26.64 7.01
N GLY A 584 -42.77 -26.29 8.10
CA GLY A 584 -42.30 -27.24 9.15
C GLY A 584 -40.80 -27.14 9.49
N ASP A 585 -40.01 -26.43 8.69
CA ASP A 585 -38.64 -26.05 9.03
C ASP A 585 -38.61 -24.68 9.73
N ASP A 586 -37.82 -24.58 10.80
CA ASP A 586 -37.67 -23.34 11.55
C ASP A 586 -37.24 -22.20 10.61
N ALA A 587 -38.15 -21.26 10.34
CA ALA A 587 -38.02 -19.93 9.73
C ALA A 587 -36.78 -19.72 8.79
N GLY A 588 -36.54 -20.61 7.83
CA GLY A 588 -35.44 -20.52 6.90
C GLY A 588 -35.84 -20.03 5.49
N VAL A 589 -34.85 -19.83 4.66
CA VAL A 589 -35.00 -19.58 3.23
C VAL A 589 -34.28 -20.64 2.39
N VAL A 590 -34.82 -20.91 1.20
CA VAL A 590 -34.21 -21.72 0.17
C VAL A 590 -33.64 -20.80 -0.89
N VAL A 591 -32.33 -20.87 -1.09
CA VAL A 591 -31.58 -20.07 -2.07
C VAL A 591 -31.33 -20.94 -3.31
N GLU A 592 -31.94 -20.61 -4.43
CA GLU A 592 -31.70 -21.25 -5.72
C GLU A 592 -30.42 -20.68 -6.35
N VAL A 593 -29.49 -21.56 -6.68
CA VAL A 593 -28.20 -21.22 -7.30
C VAL A 593 -27.96 -22.00 -8.57
N GLU A 594 -27.15 -21.44 -9.47
CA GLU A 594 -26.83 -22.02 -10.77
C GLU A 594 -25.32 -21.99 -11.03
N ASP A 595 -24.72 -23.11 -11.44
CA ASP A 595 -23.34 -23.07 -11.91
C ASP A 595 -23.26 -22.32 -13.24
N ARG A 596 -22.43 -21.26 -13.25
CA ARG A 596 -22.30 -20.28 -14.35
C ARG A 596 -21.94 -20.94 -15.70
N PHE A 597 -21.21 -22.05 -15.70
CA PHE A 597 -20.69 -22.67 -16.90
C PHE A 597 -21.49 -23.87 -17.36
N THR A 598 -22.07 -24.63 -16.42
CA THR A 598 -22.83 -25.87 -16.75
C THR A 598 -24.32 -25.61 -16.78
N GLY A 599 -24.84 -24.53 -16.20
CA GLY A 599 -26.26 -24.25 -16.02
C GLY A 599 -26.95 -25.16 -15.00
N ALA A 600 -26.21 -25.99 -14.29
CA ALA A 600 -26.76 -26.92 -13.29
C ALA A 600 -27.31 -26.12 -12.11
N ARG A 601 -28.59 -26.35 -11.76
CA ARG A 601 -29.28 -25.70 -10.64
C ARG A 601 -29.34 -26.60 -9.42
N ARG A 602 -29.26 -26.00 -8.26
CA ARG A 602 -29.41 -26.62 -6.94
C ARG A 602 -29.90 -25.61 -5.92
N THR A 603 -30.21 -26.06 -4.74
CA THR A 603 -30.66 -25.19 -3.63
C THR A 603 -29.67 -25.23 -2.47
N ILE A 604 -29.66 -24.17 -1.69
CA ILE A 604 -28.92 -24.00 -0.44
C ILE A 604 -29.91 -23.51 0.60
N ASP A 605 -29.98 -24.21 1.74
CA ASP A 605 -30.79 -23.77 2.89
C ASP A 605 -30.02 -22.73 3.69
N ALA A 606 -30.69 -21.66 4.12
CA ALA A 606 -30.09 -20.59 4.89
C ALA A 606 -31.15 -19.88 5.77
N VAL A 607 -30.70 -19.06 6.72
CA VAL A 607 -31.59 -18.24 7.55
C VAL A 607 -31.69 -16.79 7.06
N ALA A 608 -30.71 -16.34 6.28
CA ALA A 608 -30.67 -15.01 5.67
C ALA A 608 -29.76 -15.01 4.43
N VAL A 609 -29.97 -14.00 3.58
CA VAL A 609 -29.11 -13.70 2.44
C VAL A 609 -28.59 -12.27 2.59
N VAL A 610 -27.29 -12.08 2.48
CA VAL A 610 -26.66 -10.76 2.41
C VAL A 610 -26.24 -10.49 0.97
N ASP A 611 -26.82 -9.46 0.38
CA ASP A 611 -26.47 -9.01 -0.95
C ASP A 611 -25.24 -8.10 -0.88
N CYS A 612 -24.11 -8.58 -1.42
CA CYS A 612 -22.86 -7.85 -1.56
C CYS A 612 -22.69 -7.32 -2.99
N GLY A 613 -23.80 -7.11 -3.71
CA GLY A 613 -23.82 -6.73 -5.11
C GLY A 613 -23.36 -5.31 -5.42
N PHE A 614 -23.42 -4.98 -6.70
CA PHE A 614 -23.04 -3.67 -7.22
C PHE A 614 -23.93 -2.57 -6.63
N ARG A 615 -23.37 -1.38 -6.53
CA ARG A 615 -24.08 -0.21 -6.05
C ARG A 615 -24.37 0.75 -7.20
N LEU A 616 -25.45 1.52 -7.06
CA LEU A 616 -25.81 2.59 -7.99
C LEU A 616 -25.56 3.96 -7.34
N PRO A 617 -25.24 4.98 -8.15
CA PRO A 617 -25.19 6.35 -7.63
C PRO A 617 -26.49 6.73 -6.93
N ASP A 618 -26.37 7.53 -5.88
CA ASP A 618 -27.52 8.20 -5.30
C ASP A 618 -28.08 9.25 -6.27
N ASP A 619 -29.40 9.47 -6.22
CA ASP A 619 -30.04 10.37 -7.17
C ASP A 619 -29.56 11.82 -6.99
N PRO A 620 -29.47 12.60 -8.09
CA PRO A 620 -29.16 14.03 -8.00
C PRO A 620 -30.18 14.76 -7.15
N LEU A 621 -29.71 15.57 -6.20
CA LEU A 621 -30.58 16.49 -5.49
C LEU A 621 -31.02 17.60 -6.44
N PRO A 622 -32.30 17.99 -6.44
CA PRO A 622 -32.86 18.99 -7.37
C PRO A 622 -32.08 20.32 -7.28
N GLY A 623 -31.64 20.82 -8.44
CA GLY A 623 -30.95 22.09 -8.55
C GLY A 623 -29.48 22.04 -8.16
N ILE A 624 -28.91 20.88 -7.79
CA ILE A 624 -27.50 20.72 -7.46
C ILE A 624 -26.78 20.00 -8.59
N GLU A 625 -25.94 20.73 -9.32
CA GLU A 625 -25.14 20.19 -10.43
C GLU A 625 -23.76 19.69 -9.99
N ARG A 626 -23.23 20.22 -8.87
CA ARG A 626 -21.88 19.97 -8.39
C ARG A 626 -21.85 18.77 -7.45
N ARG A 627 -21.26 17.67 -7.91
CA ARG A 627 -21.27 16.38 -7.20
C ARG A 627 -19.91 15.72 -7.21
N ALA A 628 -19.61 14.92 -6.18
CA ALA A 628 -18.39 14.10 -6.10
C ALA A 628 -18.65 12.79 -5.36
N GLY A 629 -17.83 11.79 -5.66
CA GLY A 629 -17.84 10.47 -5.06
C GLY A 629 -18.93 9.55 -5.63
N ASP A 630 -19.39 8.61 -4.83
CA ASP A 630 -20.29 7.53 -5.26
C ASP A 630 -21.66 8.02 -5.78
N CYS A 631 -22.08 9.21 -5.45
CA CYS A 631 -23.29 9.82 -6.05
C CYS A 631 -23.08 10.25 -7.52
N VAL A 632 -21.85 10.18 -8.04
CA VAL A 632 -21.51 10.33 -9.46
C VAL A 632 -21.32 8.95 -10.08
N ALA A 633 -20.44 8.14 -9.49
CA ALA A 633 -20.16 6.77 -9.91
C ALA A 633 -19.50 6.00 -8.75
N PRO A 634 -20.14 4.96 -8.20
CA PRO A 634 -19.56 4.16 -7.13
C PRO A 634 -18.25 3.51 -7.55
N ARG A 635 -17.16 3.81 -6.82
CA ARG A 635 -15.80 3.28 -7.05
C ARG A 635 -15.09 3.08 -5.71
N THR A 636 -13.81 3.46 -5.65
CA THR A 636 -13.02 3.30 -4.43
C THR A 636 -12.90 4.62 -3.65
N VAL A 637 -12.36 4.54 -2.42
CA VAL A 637 -12.08 5.75 -1.61
C VAL A 637 -11.10 6.69 -2.32
N HIS A 638 -10.21 6.15 -3.17
CA HIS A 638 -9.26 6.96 -3.95
C HIS A 638 -9.99 7.98 -4.85
N GLU A 639 -10.95 7.51 -5.66
CA GLU A 639 -11.72 8.38 -6.55
C GLU A 639 -12.60 9.35 -5.75
N ALA A 640 -13.16 8.90 -4.63
CA ALA A 640 -13.95 9.75 -3.76
C ALA A 640 -13.13 10.96 -3.24
N ILE A 641 -11.90 10.73 -2.77
CA ILE A 641 -10.98 11.78 -2.31
C ILE A 641 -10.53 12.69 -3.47
N LEU A 642 -10.15 12.11 -4.62
CA LEU A 642 -9.70 12.88 -5.77
C LEU A 642 -10.79 13.79 -6.34
N GLU A 643 -12.01 13.25 -6.51
CA GLU A 643 -13.15 14.02 -6.99
C GLU A 643 -13.55 15.12 -6.02
N ALA A 644 -13.48 14.84 -4.72
CA ALA A 644 -13.71 15.84 -3.68
C ALA A 644 -12.78 17.04 -3.79
N ARG A 645 -11.47 16.80 -4.01
CA ARG A 645 -10.48 17.86 -4.24
C ARG A 645 -10.79 18.69 -5.47
N ARG A 646 -11.10 18.02 -6.59
CA ARG A 646 -11.51 18.68 -7.84
C ARG A 646 -12.76 19.53 -7.66
N LEU A 647 -13.74 18.98 -6.97
CA LEU A 647 -14.99 19.68 -6.69
C LEU A 647 -14.76 20.94 -5.83
N ALA A 648 -14.04 20.79 -4.71
CA ALA A 648 -13.76 21.90 -3.80
C ALA A 648 -12.83 22.96 -4.41
N SER A 649 -11.93 22.59 -5.33
CA SER A 649 -11.05 23.55 -6.03
C SER A 649 -11.78 24.34 -7.13
N SER A 650 -12.96 23.91 -7.55
CA SER A 650 -13.76 24.57 -8.59
C SER A 650 -14.65 25.71 -8.09
N ILE A 651 -14.62 26.02 -6.78
CA ILE A 651 -15.50 27.01 -6.16
C ILE A 651 -14.74 28.21 -5.59
#